data_24aa73ff798f97592bac368d290be0f3
#
_entry.id   24aa73ff798f97592bac368d290be0f3
#
_cell.length_a   1.000
_cell.length_b   1.000
_cell.length_c   1.000
_cell.angle_alpha   90.00
_cell.angle_beta   90.00
_cell.angle_gamma   90.00
#
_symmetry.space_group_name_H-M   'P 1'
#
loop_
_entity.id
_entity.type
_entity.pdbx_description
1 polymer ?
#
loop_
_entity_poly.entity_id
_entity_poly.type
_entity_poly.pdbx_seq_one_letter_code
_entity_poly.pdbx_strand_id
1 'polypeptide(L)'
;MKIATAQKGHTAKNWKNEDLDWAQIVGRVTSYKRADITREEFNKLSKDEQTNIKNMGGAFVGGELKDGIRKRGNVVSRSLITLDIDHATPEVFSNIESYSDCSGVTTLVYTTFKSTAAAPRLRVIIPLKAPIKEPFYEPIARKLALTMNVLELCDPASFRANQLMFWPCYPKDAEPYIKENKYLPLDATEIVNSYENIDDFRSWPMQESEKVKRQGELMAEDPLMKPYPIGTFCRAYGIEEAIHKFLPEVYEQVSADRWHLKVADSSAGAVAYDDKFFYSHHSSDPAYGIECNAFDLVRIHRFGALDAKARAGTPFNNLPSFKEMMRFASEDKRVSKLQLQEEFSGEYITDKAEIKQIEADTSSDWLEELEKDKAGNVKSTLANIGAIIQNDTRLQAIKYDLFADCFCVDGQLPWEHEGRGWTEADLSNLCMFLSQQYGLNATANVFTALTATVRNCRAYHPVREYLLKQEWDGNPRLDDLLSRYLGAEDTELNRAIIRKTLVAAVARVMHPGIKYDSMMVLVGGQGIGKSRILRLLGGEWFSDSLTLTDMKDKNGVEKLSGAWISEVAELSGMRKTDSETIKGFITRQDDKMRPAYGHTVVSRPRQGILIGTTNETEGFLRDLTGNRRYLPVIVRGRTDFPPEKWDLNEHEIGQIWAEAVVRYKEKEPLYLPQQLQAKIVNFQNELLEDDSRLGEVQVYLEKLLPEEWAEMNKEERIDYLKGREYKPHIGVKRRTEVSVAEVWAECFESDRVKLERKNSLEIVAMLLKLGWERKSNPKKIPIYGNQKIFTAPREKKAINDDNFSSPSIEELDAMLQ
;
A
#
# COMPACT_ATOMS: atom_id res chain seq x y z
N MET A 1 15.07 31.37 -66.73
CA MET A 1 14.66 30.46 -65.68
C MET A 1 15.91 30.05 -64.90
N LYS A 2 15.93 30.42 -63.61
CA LYS A 2 17.04 30.01 -62.73
C LYS A 2 16.90 28.53 -62.33
N ILE A 3 17.96 27.76 -62.61
CA ILE A 3 18.12 26.37 -62.23
C ILE A 3 19.49 26.12 -61.61
N ALA A 4 19.64 25.19 -60.69
CA ALA A 4 20.96 24.85 -60.20
C ALA A 4 21.43 23.53 -60.85
N THR A 5 22.67 23.51 -61.30
CA THR A 5 23.29 22.37 -62.03
C THR A 5 24.54 21.85 -61.36
N ALA A 6 24.84 20.56 -61.49
CA ALA A 6 26.06 19.94 -61.03
C ALA A 6 26.46 18.76 -61.88
N GLN A 7 27.80 18.57 -62.13
CA GLN A 7 28.30 17.45 -62.91
C GLN A 7 28.18 16.11 -62.13
N LYS A 8 28.32 16.08 -60.82
CA LYS A 8 28.17 14.86 -60.01
C LYS A 8 27.06 15.06 -59.04
N GLY A 9 25.80 14.94 -59.47
CA GLY A 9 24.60 15.39 -58.73
C GLY A 9 24.49 15.03 -57.31
N HIS A 10 24.56 13.73 -56.93
CA HIS A 10 24.30 13.29 -55.55
C HIS A 10 25.50 13.53 -54.60
N THR A 11 26.73 13.66 -55.11
CA THR A 11 27.95 13.93 -54.33
C THR A 11 28.40 15.37 -54.37
N ALA A 12 27.76 16.23 -55.21
CA ALA A 12 28.13 17.62 -55.30
C ALA A 12 27.89 18.42 -54.02
N LYS A 13 28.92 19.01 -53.49
CA LYS A 13 28.85 19.95 -52.36
C LYS A 13 28.42 21.35 -52.77
N ASN A 14 28.85 21.77 -54.03
CA ASN A 14 28.54 23.07 -54.57
C ASN A 14 27.80 22.91 -55.90
N TRP A 15 26.71 23.60 -56.04
CA TRP A 15 25.88 23.67 -57.23
C TRP A 15 26.01 25.04 -57.83
N LYS A 16 25.98 25.11 -59.23
CA LYS A 16 26.04 26.33 -59.94
C LYS A 16 24.64 26.78 -60.33
N ASN A 17 24.19 27.95 -59.89
CA ASN A 17 22.95 28.55 -60.37
C ASN A 17 23.20 29.11 -61.80
N GLU A 18 22.39 28.69 -62.74
CA GLU A 18 22.44 29.13 -64.17
C GLU A 18 21.09 29.74 -64.55
N ASP A 19 21.11 30.71 -65.38
CA ASP A 19 19.90 31.28 -66.01
C ASP A 19 19.77 30.73 -67.44
N LEU A 20 18.78 29.84 -67.64
CA LEU A 20 18.53 29.16 -68.88
C LEU A 20 17.13 29.51 -69.40
N ASP A 21 17.01 29.72 -70.71
CA ASP A 21 15.69 29.75 -71.33
C ASP A 21 15.15 28.36 -71.60
N TRP A 22 13.85 28.23 -71.92
CA TRP A 22 13.22 26.98 -72.17
C TRP A 22 13.84 26.16 -73.28
N ALA A 23 14.22 26.81 -74.38
CA ALA A 23 14.88 26.16 -75.54
C ALA A 23 16.23 25.52 -75.09
N GLN A 24 17.00 26.18 -74.20
CA GLN A 24 18.25 25.64 -73.70
C GLN A 24 18.01 24.42 -72.79
N ILE A 25 16.90 24.38 -71.99
CA ILE A 25 16.50 23.24 -71.19
C ILE A 25 16.12 22.07 -72.11
N VAL A 26 15.29 22.28 -73.09
CA VAL A 26 14.93 21.27 -74.09
C VAL A 26 16.18 20.77 -74.82
N GLY A 27 17.08 21.68 -75.18
CA GLY A 27 18.35 21.35 -75.84
C GLY A 27 19.24 20.44 -74.98
N ARG A 28 19.30 20.68 -73.66
CA ARG A 28 20.03 19.78 -72.73
C ARG A 28 19.38 18.41 -72.61
N VAL A 29 18.06 18.32 -72.61
CA VAL A 29 17.34 17.06 -72.54
C VAL A 29 17.53 16.25 -73.86
N THR A 30 17.46 16.92 -75.00
CA THR A 30 17.65 16.27 -76.32
C THR A 30 19.10 15.90 -76.61
N SER A 31 20.11 16.62 -76.04
CA SER A 31 21.52 16.29 -76.10
C SER A 31 21.96 15.28 -75.05
N TYR A 32 21.23 14.16 -74.93
CA TYR A 32 21.43 13.10 -73.97
C TYR A 32 22.81 12.44 -74.10
N LYS A 33 23.25 11.77 -72.99
CA LYS A 33 24.44 10.92 -72.95
C LYS A 33 24.06 9.46 -73.18
N ARG A 34 24.97 8.69 -73.82
CA ARG A 34 24.80 7.25 -74.01
C ARG A 34 25.95 6.54 -73.25
N ALA A 35 25.63 5.61 -72.40
CA ALA A 35 26.60 4.78 -71.70
C ALA A 35 26.91 3.53 -72.55
N ASP A 36 28.17 3.09 -72.51
CA ASP A 36 28.59 1.89 -73.28
C ASP A 36 28.35 0.57 -72.57
N ILE A 37 27.21 0.47 -71.97
CA ILE A 37 26.71 -0.74 -71.32
C ILE A 37 25.25 -0.96 -71.66
N THR A 38 24.84 -2.25 -71.69
CA THR A 38 23.42 -2.61 -71.78
C THR A 38 22.67 -2.42 -70.49
N ARG A 39 21.33 -2.44 -70.55
CA ARG A 39 20.48 -2.37 -69.36
C ARG A 39 20.68 -3.59 -68.46
N GLU A 40 20.92 -4.78 -69.09
CA GLU A 40 21.18 -5.98 -68.30
C GLU A 40 22.47 -5.93 -67.51
N GLU A 41 23.57 -5.47 -68.19
CA GLU A 41 24.86 -5.23 -67.53
C GLU A 41 24.74 -4.20 -66.40
N PHE A 42 24.03 -3.09 -66.62
CA PHE A 42 23.80 -2.07 -65.61
C PHE A 42 23.07 -2.60 -64.37
N ASN A 43 22.07 -3.47 -64.52
CA ASN A 43 21.33 -4.03 -63.42
C ASN A 43 22.17 -4.96 -62.53
N LYS A 44 23.28 -5.50 -63.01
CA LYS A 44 24.23 -6.33 -62.24
C LYS A 44 25.23 -5.51 -61.44
N LEU A 45 25.32 -4.21 -61.68
CA LEU A 45 26.25 -3.31 -60.99
C LEU A 45 25.76 -2.96 -59.58
N SER A 46 26.71 -2.61 -58.70
CA SER A 46 26.39 -2.02 -57.37
C SER A 46 25.62 -0.71 -57.50
N LYS A 47 24.90 -0.31 -56.47
CA LYS A 47 24.15 0.95 -56.42
C LYS A 47 25.04 2.18 -56.69
N ASP A 48 26.28 2.16 -56.22
CA ASP A 48 27.23 3.26 -56.39
C ASP A 48 27.70 3.34 -57.84
N GLU A 49 28.01 2.24 -58.48
CA GLU A 49 28.37 2.17 -59.91
C GLU A 49 27.20 2.60 -60.80
N GLN A 50 25.98 2.12 -60.49
CA GLN A 50 24.78 2.57 -61.20
C GLN A 50 24.57 4.08 -61.11
N THR A 51 24.83 4.65 -59.93
CA THR A 51 24.68 6.08 -59.70
C THR A 51 25.77 6.88 -60.42
N ASN A 52 27.00 6.40 -60.49
CA ASN A 52 28.06 6.99 -61.21
C ASN A 52 27.77 7.05 -62.74
N ILE A 53 27.16 5.98 -63.28
CA ILE A 53 26.75 5.95 -64.68
C ILE A 53 25.63 6.96 -65.00
N LYS A 54 24.63 7.04 -64.12
CA LYS A 54 23.57 8.05 -64.25
C LYS A 54 24.09 9.47 -64.13
N ASN A 55 25.17 9.71 -63.42
CA ASN A 55 25.83 10.99 -63.29
C ASN A 55 26.57 11.44 -64.53
N MET A 56 26.76 10.57 -65.56
CA MET A 56 27.43 10.97 -66.78
C MET A 56 26.76 12.17 -67.47
N GLY A 57 25.43 12.28 -67.31
CA GLY A 57 24.69 13.43 -67.84
C GLY A 57 24.76 14.68 -66.96
N GLY A 58 25.19 14.52 -65.70
CA GLY A 58 25.07 15.58 -64.69
C GLY A 58 23.65 15.59 -64.10
N ALA A 59 23.41 16.56 -63.20
CA ALA A 59 22.12 16.73 -62.55
C ALA A 59 21.69 18.18 -62.42
N PHE A 60 20.41 18.40 -62.18
CA PHE A 60 19.89 19.76 -61.99
C PHE A 60 18.80 19.75 -60.87
N VAL A 61 18.64 20.91 -60.29
CA VAL A 61 17.46 21.24 -59.44
C VAL A 61 16.73 22.33 -60.22
N GLY A 62 15.41 22.16 -60.40
CA GLY A 62 14.58 23.09 -61.21
C GLY A 62 14.36 24.47 -60.56
N GLY A 63 15.32 24.96 -59.81
CA GLY A 63 15.27 26.24 -59.12
C GLY A 63 16.60 26.74 -58.63
N GLU A 64 16.61 27.93 -58.02
CA GLU A 64 17.82 28.63 -57.52
C GLU A 64 18.13 28.13 -56.08
N LEU A 65 19.38 27.80 -55.78
CA LEU A 65 19.86 27.38 -54.47
C LEU A 65 20.66 28.52 -53.81
N LYS A 66 20.35 28.79 -52.52
CA LYS A 66 21.11 29.73 -51.71
C LYS A 66 22.56 29.19 -51.55
N ASP A 67 23.50 30.04 -51.84
CA ASP A 67 24.96 29.76 -51.79
C ASP A 67 25.41 28.49 -52.57
N GLY A 68 24.58 28.05 -53.54
CA GLY A 68 24.85 26.82 -54.25
C GLY A 68 24.83 25.53 -53.40
N ILE A 69 24.19 25.51 -52.28
CA ILE A 69 24.11 24.39 -51.35
C ILE A 69 22.73 23.70 -51.46
N ARG A 70 22.71 22.47 -51.90
CA ARG A 70 21.47 21.64 -52.00
C ARG A 70 21.10 21.06 -50.65
N LYS A 71 20.28 21.76 -49.91
CA LYS A 71 19.75 21.36 -48.59
C LYS A 71 18.30 21.81 -48.49
N ARG A 72 17.49 21.11 -47.69
CA ARG A 72 16.14 21.57 -47.36
C ARG A 72 16.22 22.96 -46.71
N GLY A 73 15.34 23.89 -47.07
CA GLY A 73 15.37 25.27 -46.62
C GLY A 73 16.37 26.17 -47.39
N ASN A 74 17.12 25.64 -48.34
CA ASN A 74 18.08 26.42 -49.18
C ASN A 74 17.60 26.67 -50.60
N VAL A 75 16.36 26.34 -50.98
CA VAL A 75 15.80 26.62 -52.28
C VAL A 75 15.15 28.01 -52.28
N VAL A 76 15.75 28.93 -52.96
CA VAL A 76 15.28 30.35 -53.05
C VAL A 76 13.95 30.40 -53.82
N SER A 77 13.93 29.71 -54.95
CA SER A 77 12.77 29.63 -55.81
C SER A 77 12.82 28.41 -56.72
N ARG A 78 11.69 28.01 -57.26
CA ARG A 78 11.57 26.95 -58.28
C ARG A 78 11.00 27.57 -59.55
N SER A 79 11.72 27.41 -60.68
CA SER A 79 11.29 27.81 -61.99
C SER A 79 10.66 26.68 -62.79
N LEU A 80 10.84 25.45 -62.35
CA LEU A 80 10.33 24.24 -62.97
C LEU A 80 9.64 23.34 -61.91
N ILE A 81 8.53 22.74 -62.27
CA ILE A 81 8.04 21.55 -61.57
C ILE A 81 8.71 20.34 -62.19
N THR A 82 9.21 19.42 -61.42
CA THR A 82 9.88 18.22 -61.89
C THR A 82 9.33 16.98 -61.17
N LEU A 83 8.81 16.00 -61.92
CA LEU A 83 8.28 14.77 -61.42
C LEU A 83 9.12 13.58 -61.88
N ASP A 84 9.51 12.68 -61.00
CA ASP A 84 10.18 11.40 -61.31
C ASP A 84 9.12 10.29 -61.16
N ILE A 85 8.81 9.61 -62.28
CA ILE A 85 7.73 8.65 -62.37
C ILE A 85 8.37 7.27 -62.55
N ASP A 86 8.16 6.40 -61.58
CA ASP A 86 8.63 5.06 -61.58
C ASP A 86 7.44 4.05 -61.62
N HIS A 87 7.66 2.87 -62.06
CA HIS A 87 6.65 1.79 -62.10
C HIS A 87 5.35 2.09 -62.89
N ALA A 88 5.45 2.89 -63.91
CA ALA A 88 4.32 3.25 -64.74
C ALA A 88 3.96 2.15 -65.78
N THR A 89 2.72 2.22 -66.22
CA THR A 89 2.27 1.51 -67.47
C THR A 89 2.35 2.43 -68.66
N PRO A 90 2.32 1.91 -69.92
CA PRO A 90 2.39 2.76 -71.12
C PRO A 90 1.32 3.89 -71.21
N GLU A 91 0.19 3.72 -70.52
CA GLU A 91 -0.88 4.74 -70.43
C GLU A 91 -0.42 6.06 -69.82
N VAL A 92 0.68 6.05 -69.07
CA VAL A 92 1.24 7.26 -68.45
C VAL A 92 1.57 8.37 -69.49
N PHE A 93 1.99 7.96 -70.70
CA PHE A 93 2.28 8.91 -71.74
C PHE A 93 1.02 9.66 -72.24
N SER A 94 -0.09 8.91 -72.44
CA SER A 94 -1.39 9.48 -72.82
C SER A 94 -1.98 10.33 -71.68
N ASN A 95 -1.79 10.00 -70.46
CA ASN A 95 -2.23 10.84 -69.33
C ASN A 95 -1.54 12.21 -69.34
N ILE A 96 -0.23 12.22 -69.51
CA ILE A 96 0.54 13.46 -69.54
C ILE A 96 0.20 14.33 -70.80
N GLU A 97 0.03 13.64 -71.93
CA GLU A 97 -0.35 14.29 -73.18
C GLU A 97 -1.74 14.93 -73.12
N SER A 98 -2.72 14.16 -72.66
CA SER A 98 -4.11 14.62 -72.38
C SER A 98 -4.15 15.79 -71.44
N TYR A 99 -3.34 15.76 -70.39
CA TYR A 99 -3.23 16.89 -69.46
C TYR A 99 -2.70 18.15 -70.22
N SER A 100 -1.58 18.05 -71.00
CA SER A 100 -1.03 19.14 -71.74
C SER A 100 -2.04 19.71 -72.72
N ASP A 101 -2.75 18.85 -73.44
CA ASP A 101 -3.72 19.25 -74.48
C ASP A 101 -4.93 19.96 -73.85
N CYS A 102 -5.43 19.43 -72.77
CA CYS A 102 -6.63 19.96 -72.06
C CYS A 102 -6.34 21.27 -71.28
N SER A 103 -5.16 21.36 -70.66
CA SER A 103 -4.75 22.49 -69.82
C SER A 103 -4.00 23.61 -70.61
N GLY A 104 -3.54 23.31 -71.79
CA GLY A 104 -2.70 24.23 -72.54
C GLY A 104 -1.32 24.51 -71.91
N VAL A 105 -0.79 23.51 -71.12
CA VAL A 105 0.43 23.63 -70.33
C VAL A 105 1.56 22.86 -71.02
N THR A 106 2.70 23.48 -71.16
CA THR A 106 3.92 22.88 -71.74
C THR A 106 4.47 21.79 -70.83
N THR A 107 4.67 20.58 -71.35
CA THR A 107 5.36 19.47 -70.68
C THR A 107 6.55 18.96 -71.53
N LEU A 108 7.66 18.67 -70.89
CA LEU A 108 8.80 17.97 -71.48
C LEU A 108 8.99 16.65 -70.77
N VAL A 109 8.80 15.54 -71.49
CA VAL A 109 8.86 14.15 -70.97
C VAL A 109 10.09 13.47 -71.57
N TYR A 110 10.85 12.78 -70.76
CA TYR A 110 11.90 11.89 -71.17
C TYR A 110 12.02 10.63 -70.31
N THR A 111 12.38 9.53 -70.94
CA THR A 111 12.60 8.26 -70.27
C THR A 111 13.91 8.22 -69.50
N THR A 112 13.96 7.41 -68.41
CA THR A 112 15.18 7.24 -67.61
C THR A 112 15.97 5.99 -67.99
N PHE A 113 17.19 5.82 -67.48
CA PHE A 113 18.12 4.74 -67.81
C PHE A 113 17.50 3.33 -67.69
N LYS A 114 16.61 3.11 -66.72
CA LYS A 114 15.96 1.84 -66.47
C LYS A 114 14.60 1.66 -67.17
N SER A 115 14.18 2.60 -67.97
CA SER A 115 12.87 2.55 -68.62
C SER A 115 12.82 1.44 -69.66
N THR A 116 11.67 0.73 -69.70
CA THR A 116 11.36 -0.22 -70.79
C THR A 116 10.00 0.11 -71.38
N ALA A 117 9.70 -0.44 -72.58
CA ALA A 117 8.39 -0.23 -73.19
C ALA A 117 7.21 -0.76 -72.36
N ALA A 118 7.40 -1.90 -71.68
CA ALA A 118 6.38 -2.51 -70.84
C ALA A 118 6.27 -1.86 -69.45
N ALA A 119 7.36 -1.28 -68.93
CA ALA A 119 7.42 -0.61 -67.64
C ALA A 119 8.18 0.70 -67.77
N PRO A 120 7.53 1.75 -68.29
CA PRO A 120 8.18 3.04 -68.50
C PRO A 120 8.58 3.67 -67.17
N ARG A 121 9.79 4.30 -67.21
CA ARG A 121 10.26 5.22 -66.13
C ARG A 121 10.63 6.51 -66.76
N LEU A 122 10.04 7.58 -66.31
CA LEU A 122 10.17 8.84 -67.01
C LEU A 122 10.26 10.04 -66.05
N ARG A 123 10.73 11.16 -66.61
CA ARG A 123 10.69 12.44 -65.91
C ARG A 123 9.86 13.44 -66.69
N VAL A 124 9.12 14.20 -65.96
CA VAL A 124 8.30 15.28 -66.48
C VAL A 124 8.86 16.60 -66.01
N ILE A 125 9.12 17.49 -66.90
CA ILE A 125 9.55 18.89 -66.60
C ILE A 125 8.47 19.84 -67.16
N ILE A 126 7.99 20.72 -66.25
CA ILE A 126 6.94 21.69 -66.55
C ILE A 126 7.49 23.09 -66.20
N PRO A 127 7.58 24.00 -67.16
CA PRO A 127 8.04 25.38 -66.93
C PRO A 127 6.96 26.19 -66.21
N LEU A 128 7.37 26.94 -65.23
CA LEU A 128 6.49 27.86 -64.51
C LEU A 128 6.50 29.26 -65.15
N LYS A 129 5.36 29.91 -65.26
CA LYS A 129 5.18 31.26 -65.72
C LYS A 129 5.92 32.27 -64.84
N ALA A 130 5.85 32.10 -63.54
CA ALA A 130 6.60 32.84 -62.55
C ALA A 130 7.27 31.85 -61.55
N PRO A 131 8.50 32.15 -61.05
CA PRO A 131 9.15 31.32 -60.05
C PRO A 131 8.32 31.30 -58.75
N ILE A 132 8.18 30.10 -58.14
CA ILE A 132 7.49 29.91 -56.84
C ILE A 132 8.51 29.72 -55.73
N LYS A 133 8.16 30.15 -54.48
CA LYS A 133 8.97 29.95 -53.28
C LYS A 133 8.92 28.50 -52.82
N GLU A 134 9.94 28.07 -52.08
CA GLU A 134 10.06 26.68 -51.55
C GLU A 134 8.78 26.15 -50.86
N PRO A 135 8.11 26.87 -49.98
CA PRO A 135 6.93 26.32 -49.25
C PRO A 135 5.78 25.95 -50.20
N PHE A 136 5.62 26.64 -51.31
CA PHE A 136 4.52 26.39 -52.25
C PHE A 136 4.82 25.29 -53.31
N TYR A 137 6.06 24.82 -53.39
CA TYR A 137 6.44 23.84 -54.40
C TYR A 137 5.72 22.50 -54.17
N GLU A 138 5.76 21.97 -52.97
CA GLU A 138 5.22 20.64 -52.66
C GLU A 138 3.71 20.56 -52.89
N PRO A 139 2.84 21.47 -52.32
CA PRO A 139 1.40 21.38 -52.57
C PRO A 139 1.04 21.56 -54.07
N ILE A 140 1.74 22.44 -54.77
CA ILE A 140 1.51 22.65 -56.24
C ILE A 140 1.91 21.41 -57.01
N ALA A 141 3.08 20.82 -56.75
CA ALA A 141 3.56 19.63 -57.45
C ALA A 141 2.67 18.41 -57.18
N ARG A 142 2.19 18.24 -55.96
CA ARG A 142 1.25 17.18 -55.62
C ARG A 142 -0.12 17.33 -56.28
N LYS A 143 -0.68 18.51 -56.24
CA LYS A 143 -1.95 18.80 -56.92
C LYS A 143 -1.85 18.59 -58.42
N LEU A 144 -0.76 19.04 -59.03
CA LEU A 144 -0.49 18.83 -60.42
C LEU A 144 -0.35 17.33 -60.79
N ALA A 145 0.40 16.56 -59.99
CA ALA A 145 0.51 15.12 -60.20
C ALA A 145 -0.83 14.38 -60.08
N LEU A 146 -1.72 14.85 -59.18
CA LEU A 146 -3.09 14.34 -59.06
C LEU A 146 -3.90 14.66 -60.31
N THR A 147 -3.84 15.93 -60.78
CA THR A 147 -4.60 16.37 -61.99
C THR A 147 -4.13 15.66 -63.23
N MET A 148 -2.82 15.32 -63.35
CA MET A 148 -2.24 14.53 -64.43
C MET A 148 -2.52 13.01 -64.29
N ASN A 149 -3.19 12.57 -63.24
CA ASN A 149 -3.42 11.17 -62.90
C ASN A 149 -2.10 10.35 -62.80
N VAL A 150 -1.05 10.93 -62.23
CA VAL A 150 0.26 10.29 -62.03
C VAL A 150 0.75 10.31 -60.59
N LEU A 151 -0.07 10.81 -59.65
CA LEU A 151 0.32 10.97 -58.24
C LEU A 151 0.86 9.66 -57.66
N GLU A 152 0.14 8.55 -57.85
CA GLU A 152 0.50 7.23 -57.29
C GLU A 152 1.78 6.64 -57.95
N LEU A 153 2.18 7.16 -59.12
CA LEU A 153 3.33 6.66 -59.88
C LEU A 153 4.61 7.50 -59.60
N CYS A 154 4.47 8.64 -58.93
CA CYS A 154 5.59 9.53 -58.64
C CYS A 154 6.44 8.99 -57.46
N ASP A 155 7.78 9.12 -57.59
CA ASP A 155 8.65 9.03 -56.42
C ASP A 155 8.28 10.19 -55.45
N PRO A 156 7.92 9.88 -54.16
CA PRO A 156 7.61 10.88 -53.15
C PRO A 156 8.68 11.98 -53.01
N ALA A 157 9.94 11.64 -53.30
CA ALA A 157 11.03 12.62 -53.28
C ALA A 157 10.85 13.75 -54.33
N SER A 158 10.07 13.55 -55.39
CA SER A 158 9.78 14.57 -56.42
C SER A 158 9.06 15.80 -55.85
N PHE A 159 8.30 15.61 -54.80
CA PHE A 159 7.55 16.67 -54.14
C PHE A 159 8.42 17.57 -53.25
N ARG A 160 9.68 17.19 -52.99
CA ARG A 160 10.62 18.04 -52.20
C ARG A 160 11.24 19.11 -53.11
N ALA A 161 11.21 20.37 -52.68
CA ALA A 161 11.73 21.47 -53.49
C ALA A 161 13.24 21.35 -53.82
N ASN A 162 14.03 20.69 -52.97
CA ASN A 162 15.46 20.47 -53.17
C ASN A 162 15.77 19.15 -53.90
N GLN A 163 14.78 18.43 -54.47
CA GLN A 163 14.99 17.20 -55.20
C GLN A 163 15.76 17.48 -56.50
N LEU A 164 16.81 16.67 -56.74
CA LEU A 164 17.57 16.71 -57.96
C LEU A 164 16.97 15.79 -59.02
N MET A 165 17.15 16.15 -60.26
CA MET A 165 16.89 15.33 -61.43
C MET A 165 18.21 15.13 -62.22
N PHE A 166 18.41 13.91 -62.74
CA PHE A 166 19.52 13.67 -63.65
C PHE A 166 19.14 14.05 -65.09
N TRP A 167 20.04 14.68 -65.79
CA TRP A 167 19.89 14.85 -67.21
C TRP A 167 19.84 13.48 -67.91
N PRO A 168 19.21 13.36 -69.09
CA PRO A 168 19.04 12.03 -69.69
C PRO A 168 20.37 11.35 -70.01
N CYS A 169 20.45 10.11 -69.62
CA CYS A 169 21.53 9.21 -69.94
C CYS A 169 20.90 7.84 -70.25
N TYR A 170 21.26 7.19 -71.35
CA TYR A 170 20.66 5.94 -71.81
C TYR A 170 21.70 4.83 -71.95
N PRO A 171 21.34 3.55 -71.72
CA PRO A 171 22.19 2.43 -72.10
C PRO A 171 22.28 2.30 -73.60
N LYS A 172 23.28 1.52 -74.13
CA LYS A 172 23.54 1.36 -75.57
C LYS A 172 22.38 0.66 -76.28
N ASP A 173 21.61 -0.13 -75.59
CA ASP A 173 20.50 -0.93 -76.10
C ASP A 173 19.13 -0.26 -75.95
N ALA A 174 19.04 0.93 -75.47
CA ALA A 174 17.79 1.67 -75.29
C ALA A 174 17.51 2.65 -76.42
N GLU A 175 16.25 2.77 -76.83
CA GLU A 175 15.75 3.88 -77.62
C GLU A 175 15.16 4.94 -76.68
N PRO A 176 15.71 6.18 -76.78
CA PRO A 176 15.23 7.32 -75.98
C PRO A 176 13.84 7.73 -76.40
N TYR A 177 12.91 7.90 -75.42
CA TYR A 177 11.69 8.64 -75.68
C TYR A 177 11.82 10.01 -75.09
N ILE A 178 11.75 11.06 -75.94
CA ILE A 178 11.78 12.48 -75.59
C ILE A 178 10.67 13.17 -76.34
N LYS A 179 9.70 13.78 -75.64
CA LYS A 179 8.58 14.49 -76.25
C LYS A 179 8.35 15.82 -75.55
N GLU A 180 8.28 16.90 -76.31
CA GLU A 180 7.80 18.19 -75.90
C GLU A 180 6.34 18.37 -76.37
N ASN A 181 5.38 18.57 -75.39
CA ASN A 181 4.06 19.08 -75.73
C ASN A 181 4.09 20.58 -75.51
N LYS A 182 4.15 21.32 -76.56
CA LYS A 182 4.45 22.76 -76.53
C LYS A 182 3.18 23.62 -76.47
N TYR A 183 2.98 24.23 -75.33
CA TYR A 183 1.91 25.18 -75.06
C TYR A 183 2.45 26.39 -74.27
N LEU A 184 1.72 26.84 -73.22
CA LEU A 184 2.17 27.94 -72.37
C LEU A 184 2.85 27.40 -71.09
N PRO A 185 3.75 28.18 -70.46
CA PRO A 185 4.22 27.87 -69.09
C PRO A 185 3.05 27.83 -68.11
N LEU A 186 3.17 26.92 -67.12
CA LEU A 186 2.13 26.73 -66.05
C LEU A 186 1.98 28.01 -65.19
N ASP A 187 0.79 28.55 -65.16
CA ASP A 187 0.39 29.55 -64.15
C ASP A 187 -0.04 28.87 -62.87
N ALA A 188 0.82 28.87 -61.83
CA ALA A 188 0.57 28.20 -60.56
C ALA A 188 -0.53 28.88 -59.75
N THR A 189 -1.01 30.05 -60.10
CA THR A 189 -2.01 30.81 -59.35
C THR A 189 -3.34 30.07 -59.27
N GLU A 190 -3.75 29.39 -60.32
CA GLU A 190 -4.99 28.61 -60.33
C GLU A 190 -4.91 27.41 -59.37
N ILE A 191 -3.76 26.77 -59.28
CA ILE A 191 -3.54 25.67 -58.37
C ILE A 191 -3.55 26.16 -56.91
N VAL A 192 -2.88 27.29 -56.65
CA VAL A 192 -2.86 27.94 -55.31
C VAL A 192 -4.28 28.28 -54.87
N ASN A 193 -5.09 28.88 -55.75
CA ASN A 193 -6.47 29.26 -55.46
C ASN A 193 -7.43 28.07 -55.33
N SER A 194 -7.02 26.88 -55.77
CA SER A 194 -7.83 25.64 -55.58
C SER A 194 -7.74 25.03 -54.20
N TYR A 195 -6.84 25.53 -53.36
CA TYR A 195 -6.77 25.18 -51.95
C TYR A 195 -7.56 26.19 -51.15
N GLU A 196 -8.37 25.67 -50.15
CA GLU A 196 -9.00 26.52 -49.15
C GLU A 196 -7.91 27.15 -48.25
N ASN A 197 -6.93 26.36 -47.89
CA ASN A 197 -5.72 26.76 -47.17
C ASN A 197 -4.52 25.95 -47.70
N ILE A 198 -3.66 26.57 -48.54
CA ILE A 198 -2.50 25.89 -49.10
C ILE A 198 -1.42 25.55 -48.05
N ASP A 199 -1.44 26.23 -46.90
CA ASP A 199 -0.51 25.97 -45.79
C ASP A 199 -0.97 24.78 -44.93
N ASP A 200 -2.21 24.31 -45.10
CA ASP A 200 -2.67 23.10 -44.43
C ASP A 200 -2.21 21.86 -45.22
N PHE A 201 -1.10 21.29 -44.79
CA PHE A 201 -0.53 20.09 -45.41
C PHE A 201 -1.45 18.87 -45.37
N ARG A 202 -2.47 18.82 -44.48
CA ARG A 202 -3.51 17.76 -44.43
C ARG A 202 -4.42 17.81 -45.64
N SER A 203 -4.55 18.99 -46.27
CA SER A 203 -5.35 19.17 -47.50
C SER A 203 -4.61 18.79 -48.77
N TRP A 204 -3.27 18.53 -48.68
CA TRP A 204 -2.48 18.20 -49.83
C TRP A 204 -2.76 16.80 -50.39
N PRO A 205 -2.82 16.59 -51.71
CA PRO A 205 -2.92 15.27 -52.30
C PRO A 205 -1.78 14.35 -51.86
N MET A 206 -2.10 13.18 -51.34
CA MET A 206 -1.16 12.16 -50.88
C MET A 206 -1.36 10.84 -51.59
N GLN A 207 -0.26 10.13 -51.83
CA GLN A 207 -0.31 8.74 -52.32
C GLN A 207 -0.95 7.81 -51.28
N GLU A 208 -1.61 6.74 -51.69
CA GLU A 208 -2.22 5.76 -50.78
C GLU A 208 -1.19 5.15 -49.80
N SER A 209 0.02 4.88 -50.32
CA SER A 209 1.14 4.39 -49.47
C SER A 209 1.56 5.38 -48.37
N GLU A 210 1.51 6.70 -48.68
CA GLU A 210 1.75 7.75 -47.69
C GLU A 210 0.59 7.87 -46.71
N LYS A 211 -0.68 7.74 -47.18
CA LYS A 211 -1.86 7.78 -46.33
C LYS A 211 -1.89 6.60 -45.32
N VAL A 212 -1.61 5.38 -45.81
CA VAL A 212 -1.56 4.17 -44.96
C VAL A 212 -0.44 4.29 -43.93
N LYS A 213 0.76 4.70 -44.37
CA LYS A 213 1.88 4.92 -43.47
C LYS A 213 1.54 5.97 -42.42
N ARG A 214 0.92 7.05 -42.83
CA ARG A 214 0.53 8.17 -41.97
C ARG A 214 -0.63 7.83 -41.04
N GLN A 215 -1.64 7.07 -41.49
CA GLN A 215 -2.68 6.55 -40.57
C GLN A 215 -2.11 5.63 -39.51
N GLY A 216 -1.15 4.77 -39.88
CA GLY A 216 -0.42 3.96 -38.91
C GLY A 216 0.44 4.79 -37.95
N GLU A 217 1.11 5.82 -38.47
CA GLU A 217 1.90 6.76 -37.64
C GLU A 217 1.00 7.67 -36.78
N LEU A 218 -0.15 8.13 -37.24
CA LEU A 218 -1.11 8.91 -36.46
C LEU A 218 -1.81 8.08 -35.38
N MET A 219 -2.15 6.84 -35.64
CA MET A 219 -2.70 5.94 -34.61
C MET A 219 -1.63 5.49 -33.60
N ALA A 220 -0.36 5.37 -34.01
CA ALA A 220 0.77 5.06 -33.13
C ALA A 220 1.33 6.29 -32.39
N GLU A 221 0.94 7.50 -32.77
CA GLU A 221 1.62 8.74 -32.37
C GLU A 221 0.75 9.86 -31.83
N ASP A 222 -0.52 9.60 -31.40
CA ASP A 222 -1.23 10.64 -30.63
C ASP A 222 -0.38 11.00 -29.41
N PRO A 223 0.16 12.23 -29.34
CA PRO A 223 1.06 12.62 -28.26
C PRO A 223 0.43 12.49 -26.89
N LEU A 224 -0.91 12.54 -26.79
CA LEU A 224 -1.65 12.36 -25.54
C LEU A 224 -1.66 10.91 -25.06
N MET A 225 -1.46 9.95 -25.97
CA MET A 225 -1.40 8.51 -25.66
C MET A 225 0.01 7.99 -25.43
N LYS A 226 1.02 8.85 -25.54
CA LYS A 226 2.41 8.47 -25.26
C LYS A 226 2.66 8.37 -23.76
N PRO A 227 3.52 7.43 -23.30
CA PRO A 227 3.93 7.36 -21.91
C PRO A 227 4.77 8.59 -21.49
N TYR A 228 5.00 8.71 -20.20
CA TYR A 228 5.97 9.68 -19.66
C TYR A 228 7.34 9.53 -20.34
N PRO A 229 8.06 10.61 -20.64
CA PRO A 229 7.73 12.00 -20.31
C PRO A 229 6.94 12.75 -21.40
N ILE A 230 6.96 12.23 -22.62
CA ILE A 230 6.42 12.93 -23.79
C ILE A 230 4.91 13.13 -23.64
N GLY A 231 4.18 12.03 -23.37
CA GLY A 231 2.73 12.07 -23.28
C GLY A 231 2.24 12.91 -22.12
N THR A 232 2.80 12.73 -20.95
CA THR A 232 2.41 13.49 -19.76
C THR A 232 2.68 14.99 -19.94
N PHE A 233 3.79 15.37 -20.57
CA PHE A 233 4.05 16.77 -20.89
C PHE A 233 3.02 17.34 -21.86
N CYS A 234 2.65 16.58 -22.91
CA CYS A 234 1.66 17.00 -23.90
C CYS A 234 0.23 17.05 -23.36
N ARG A 235 -0.11 16.22 -22.37
CA ARG A 235 -1.37 16.29 -21.62
C ARG A 235 -1.39 17.48 -20.67
N ALA A 236 -0.28 17.71 -19.98
CA ALA A 236 -0.12 18.87 -19.11
C ALA A 236 -0.19 20.18 -19.86
N TYR A 237 0.41 20.25 -21.05
CA TYR A 237 0.50 21.46 -21.86
C TYR A 237 0.16 21.16 -23.31
N GLY A 238 -0.92 21.75 -23.81
CA GLY A 238 -1.18 21.82 -25.25
C GLY A 238 -0.16 22.72 -25.96
N ILE A 239 -0.19 22.75 -27.27
CA ILE A 239 0.74 23.58 -28.11
C ILE A 239 0.66 25.04 -27.69
N GLU A 240 -0.55 25.60 -27.61
CA GLU A 240 -0.78 27.01 -27.30
C GLU A 240 -0.19 27.35 -25.92
N GLU A 241 -0.52 26.58 -24.90
CA GLU A 241 -0.05 26.83 -23.53
C GLU A 241 1.48 26.62 -23.39
N ALA A 242 2.04 25.62 -24.10
CA ALA A 242 3.47 25.37 -24.14
C ALA A 242 4.23 26.54 -24.78
N ILE A 243 3.71 27.12 -25.86
CA ILE A 243 4.31 28.28 -26.48
C ILE A 243 4.25 29.49 -25.53
N HIS A 244 3.11 29.81 -25.01
CA HIS A 244 2.93 30.96 -24.10
C HIS A 244 3.82 30.85 -22.86
N LYS A 245 3.92 29.66 -22.25
CA LYS A 245 4.70 29.47 -21.02
C LYS A 245 6.20 29.33 -21.26
N PHE A 246 6.62 28.60 -22.28
CA PHE A 246 8.01 28.20 -22.43
C PHE A 246 8.75 28.87 -23.60
N LEU A 247 8.02 29.39 -24.57
CA LEU A 247 8.55 29.99 -25.80
C LEU A 247 7.97 31.38 -26.11
N PRO A 248 7.67 32.24 -25.10
CA PRO A 248 7.03 33.54 -25.36
C PRO A 248 7.87 34.47 -26.18
N GLU A 249 9.20 34.32 -26.20
CA GLU A 249 10.10 35.14 -27.00
C GLU A 249 10.30 34.62 -28.42
N VAL A 250 9.81 33.42 -28.73
CA VAL A 250 10.02 32.77 -30.03
C VAL A 250 8.87 33.03 -30.97
N TYR A 251 7.66 32.84 -30.48
CA TYR A 251 6.43 32.94 -31.28
C TYR A 251 5.48 34.02 -30.78
N GLU A 252 4.68 34.53 -31.67
CA GLU A 252 3.57 35.45 -31.40
C GLU A 252 2.32 34.90 -32.06
N GLN A 253 1.20 34.86 -31.31
CA GLN A 253 -0.06 34.36 -31.80
C GLN A 253 -0.71 35.39 -32.75
N VAL A 254 -1.09 34.96 -33.94
CA VAL A 254 -1.75 35.79 -34.94
C VAL A 254 -3.24 35.51 -35.03
N SER A 255 -3.62 34.23 -34.92
CA SER A 255 -5.01 33.74 -34.80
C SER A 255 -5.07 32.52 -33.91
N ALA A 256 -6.25 31.94 -33.72
CA ALA A 256 -6.42 30.80 -32.82
C ALA A 256 -5.48 29.61 -33.12
N ASP A 257 -5.14 29.40 -34.35
CA ASP A 257 -4.31 28.30 -34.84
C ASP A 257 -2.99 28.73 -35.50
N ARG A 258 -2.76 30.05 -35.67
CA ARG A 258 -1.61 30.58 -36.41
C ARG A 258 -0.64 31.36 -35.53
N TRP A 259 0.64 31.12 -35.81
CA TRP A 259 1.74 31.71 -35.05
C TRP A 259 2.74 32.33 -35.97
N HIS A 260 3.28 33.45 -35.56
CA HIS A 260 4.37 34.15 -36.22
C HIS A 260 5.68 33.89 -35.48
N LEU A 261 6.72 33.47 -36.20
CA LEU A 261 8.07 33.42 -35.69
C LEU A 261 8.65 34.83 -35.60
N LYS A 262 8.89 35.34 -34.38
CA LYS A 262 9.28 36.76 -34.16
C LYS A 262 10.53 37.22 -34.92
N VAL A 263 11.43 36.30 -35.27
CA VAL A 263 12.65 36.60 -36.04
C VAL A 263 12.48 36.47 -37.57
N ALA A 264 11.29 36.18 -38.07
CA ALA A 264 11.03 35.97 -39.48
C ALA A 264 10.40 37.22 -40.13
N ASP A 265 10.76 37.52 -41.39
CA ASP A 265 10.26 38.65 -42.15
C ASP A 265 8.82 38.45 -42.71
N SER A 266 8.27 37.26 -42.67
CA SER A 266 6.94 36.92 -43.20
C SER A 266 5.99 36.53 -42.07
N SER A 267 4.76 37.10 -42.08
CA SER A 267 3.73 36.86 -41.08
C SER A 267 3.08 35.48 -41.18
N ALA A 268 2.75 34.87 -40.04
CA ALA A 268 1.85 33.73 -39.86
C ALA A 268 2.18 32.42 -40.57
N GLY A 269 3.48 32.03 -40.61
CA GLY A 269 3.93 30.80 -41.26
C GLY A 269 4.00 29.54 -40.40
N ALA A 270 3.49 29.56 -39.18
CA ALA A 270 3.43 28.39 -38.35
C ALA A 270 1.98 28.12 -37.90
N VAL A 271 1.61 26.86 -37.85
CA VAL A 271 0.20 26.43 -37.59
C VAL A 271 0.17 25.37 -36.48
N ALA A 272 -0.73 25.56 -35.51
CA ALA A 272 -1.07 24.58 -34.51
C ALA A 272 -2.33 23.79 -34.94
N TYR A 273 -2.31 22.49 -34.76
CA TYR A 273 -3.40 21.58 -35.12
C TYR A 273 -3.93 20.88 -33.90
N ASP A 274 -5.22 21.03 -33.63
CA ASP A 274 -5.97 20.39 -32.52
C ASP A 274 -5.31 20.58 -31.15
N ASP A 275 -4.49 21.64 -30.99
CA ASP A 275 -3.65 21.91 -29.83
C ASP A 275 -2.70 20.74 -29.45
N LYS A 276 -2.48 19.81 -30.38
CA LYS A 276 -1.63 18.61 -30.21
C LYS A 276 -0.35 18.66 -31.03
N PHE A 277 -0.41 19.25 -32.21
CA PHE A 277 0.70 19.31 -33.18
C PHE A 277 0.97 20.72 -33.62
N PHE A 278 2.22 20.98 -33.95
CA PHE A 278 2.69 22.24 -34.47
C PHE A 278 3.56 22.02 -35.69
N TYR A 279 3.36 22.83 -36.73
CA TYR A 279 4.16 22.76 -37.94
C TYR A 279 4.57 24.14 -38.36
N SER A 280 5.90 24.36 -38.60
CA SER A 280 6.43 25.64 -39.05
C SER A 280 6.87 25.55 -40.52
N HIS A 281 6.42 26.53 -41.31
CA HIS A 281 6.82 26.74 -42.70
C HIS A 281 8.00 27.72 -42.86
N HIS A 282 8.45 28.33 -41.78
CA HIS A 282 9.57 29.27 -41.79
C HIS A 282 10.91 28.54 -41.88
N SER A 283 11.65 28.73 -42.93
CA SER A 283 12.96 28.09 -43.15
C SER A 283 14.03 28.47 -42.10
N SER A 284 13.84 29.60 -41.43
CA SER A 284 14.70 30.03 -40.30
C SER A 284 14.31 29.44 -38.95
N ASP A 285 13.16 28.75 -38.88
CA ASP A 285 12.71 28.11 -37.66
C ASP A 285 13.44 26.78 -37.40
N PRO A 286 14.04 26.53 -36.26
CA PRO A 286 14.59 25.22 -35.90
C PRO A 286 13.60 24.06 -36.07
N ALA A 287 12.28 24.30 -35.93
CA ALA A 287 11.21 23.34 -36.11
C ALA A 287 10.69 23.27 -37.59
N TYR A 288 11.35 23.97 -38.54
CA TYR A 288 10.92 24.01 -39.92
C TYR A 288 10.67 22.62 -40.53
N GLY A 289 9.47 22.46 -41.07
CA GLY A 289 9.10 21.25 -41.82
C GLY A 289 9.06 19.97 -40.98
N ILE A 290 8.97 20.09 -39.68
CA ILE A 290 8.83 18.98 -38.74
C ILE A 290 7.49 19.14 -38.05
N GLU A 291 6.67 18.07 -38.02
CA GLU A 291 5.48 18.03 -37.18
C GLU A 291 5.90 17.74 -35.73
N CYS A 292 5.72 18.74 -34.86
CA CYS A 292 6.15 18.69 -33.48
C CYS A 292 4.94 18.59 -32.53
N ASN A 293 5.02 17.75 -31.52
CA ASN A 293 4.17 17.89 -30.34
C ASN A 293 4.73 18.95 -29.38
N ALA A 294 4.02 19.27 -28.32
CA ALA A 294 4.41 20.29 -27.33
C ALA A 294 5.79 20.00 -26.72
N PHE A 295 6.07 18.74 -26.37
CA PHE A 295 7.37 18.33 -25.80
C PHE A 295 8.52 18.56 -26.79
N ASP A 296 8.35 18.14 -28.07
CA ASP A 296 9.38 18.29 -29.07
C ASP A 296 9.58 19.74 -29.49
N LEU A 297 8.51 20.53 -29.55
CA LEU A 297 8.59 21.94 -29.86
C LEU A 297 9.44 22.69 -28.82
N VAL A 298 9.17 22.49 -27.55
CA VAL A 298 9.94 23.06 -26.43
C VAL A 298 11.39 22.54 -26.46
N ARG A 299 11.59 21.23 -26.67
CA ARG A 299 12.92 20.61 -26.76
C ARG A 299 13.78 21.22 -27.86
N ILE A 300 13.24 21.36 -29.07
CA ILE A 300 13.96 21.87 -30.22
C ILE A 300 14.43 23.31 -29.99
N HIS A 301 13.55 24.16 -29.48
CA HIS A 301 13.88 25.57 -29.29
C HIS A 301 14.77 25.83 -28.08
N ARG A 302 14.54 25.17 -26.95
CA ARG A 302 15.32 25.42 -25.72
C ARG A 302 16.64 24.65 -25.69
N PHE A 303 16.64 23.42 -26.19
CA PHE A 303 17.75 22.49 -25.99
C PHE A 303 18.36 21.95 -27.27
N GLY A 304 17.76 22.24 -28.45
CA GLY A 304 18.23 21.72 -29.76
C GLY A 304 19.67 22.07 -30.10
N ALA A 305 20.17 23.20 -29.63
CA ALA A 305 21.57 23.60 -29.81
C ALA A 305 22.59 22.62 -29.21
N LEU A 306 22.17 21.87 -28.16
CA LEU A 306 23.03 20.85 -27.53
C LEU A 306 23.33 19.68 -28.46
N ASP A 307 22.50 19.43 -29.46
CA ASP A 307 22.64 18.31 -30.40
C ASP A 307 23.68 18.58 -31.49
N ALA A 308 24.17 19.80 -31.58
CA ALA A 308 25.17 20.21 -32.61
C ALA A 308 26.45 19.35 -32.58
N LYS A 309 26.79 18.75 -31.45
CA LYS A 309 27.93 17.85 -31.26
C LYS A 309 27.57 16.35 -31.31
N ALA A 310 26.30 16.01 -31.48
CA ALA A 310 25.87 14.62 -31.59
C ALA A 310 26.33 13.99 -32.91
N ARG A 311 26.68 12.71 -32.90
CA ARG A 311 27.05 11.98 -34.13
C ARG A 311 25.82 11.78 -34.99
N ALA A 312 26.00 11.87 -36.32
CA ALA A 312 24.92 11.53 -37.25
C ALA A 312 24.43 10.10 -37.00
N GLY A 313 23.08 9.93 -36.86
CA GLY A 313 22.44 8.66 -36.54
C GLY A 313 22.32 8.34 -35.06
N THR A 314 22.65 9.28 -34.15
CA THR A 314 22.37 9.11 -32.72
C THR A 314 20.88 8.88 -32.54
N PRO A 315 20.44 7.78 -31.84
CA PRO A 315 19.04 7.55 -31.53
C PRO A 315 18.42 8.72 -30.77
N PHE A 316 17.17 9.03 -31.04
CA PHE A 316 16.43 10.15 -30.45
C PHE A 316 16.56 10.22 -28.90
N ASN A 317 16.36 9.09 -28.23
CA ASN A 317 16.45 8.99 -26.77
C ASN A 317 17.86 9.24 -26.21
N ASN A 318 18.87 9.24 -27.03
CA ASN A 318 20.27 9.46 -26.67
C ASN A 318 20.75 10.88 -26.97
N LEU A 319 19.92 11.70 -27.61
CA LEU A 319 20.25 13.09 -27.88
C LEU A 319 20.41 13.90 -26.58
N PRO A 320 21.44 14.78 -26.52
CA PRO A 320 21.61 15.67 -25.38
C PRO A 320 20.38 16.54 -25.10
N SER A 321 19.73 17.06 -26.15
CA SER A 321 18.50 17.84 -26.03
C SER A 321 17.36 17.04 -25.41
N PHE A 322 17.23 15.76 -25.73
CA PHE A 322 16.19 14.90 -25.16
C PHE A 322 16.39 14.69 -23.66
N LYS A 323 17.64 14.41 -23.26
CA LYS A 323 17.97 14.20 -21.82
C LYS A 323 17.72 15.46 -21.01
N GLU A 324 18.04 16.63 -21.57
CA GLU A 324 17.81 17.90 -20.89
C GLU A 324 16.31 18.24 -20.83
N MET A 325 15.56 17.95 -21.88
CA MET A 325 14.10 18.11 -21.88
C MET A 325 13.40 17.14 -20.90
N MET A 326 13.91 15.92 -20.76
CA MET A 326 13.47 14.97 -19.73
C MET A 326 13.60 15.56 -18.33
N ARG A 327 14.79 16.12 -18.03
CA ARG A 327 15.05 16.77 -16.75
C ARG A 327 14.12 17.95 -16.52
N PHE A 328 13.98 18.80 -17.54
CA PHE A 328 13.10 19.96 -17.51
C PHE A 328 11.64 19.57 -17.25
N ALA A 329 11.13 18.54 -17.92
CA ALA A 329 9.78 18.04 -17.73
C ALA A 329 9.57 17.44 -16.31
N SER A 330 10.58 16.74 -15.76
CA SER A 330 10.50 16.16 -14.41
C SER A 330 10.56 17.19 -13.29
N GLU A 331 11.12 18.36 -13.56
CA GLU A 331 11.19 19.49 -12.61
C GLU A 331 9.91 20.38 -12.67
N ASP A 332 9.08 20.22 -13.72
CA ASP A 332 7.83 20.98 -13.83
C ASP A 332 6.76 20.38 -12.92
N LYS A 333 6.23 21.21 -12.01
CA LYS A 333 5.25 20.81 -11.00
C LYS A 333 3.98 20.18 -11.56
N ARG A 334 3.44 20.78 -12.62
CA ARG A 334 2.20 20.30 -13.26
C ARG A 334 2.41 18.95 -13.92
N VAL A 335 3.54 18.77 -14.62
CA VAL A 335 3.91 17.50 -15.25
C VAL A 335 4.12 16.41 -14.18
N SER A 336 4.83 16.73 -13.09
CA SER A 336 5.08 15.79 -12.00
C SER A 336 3.80 15.35 -11.28
N LYS A 337 2.89 16.30 -10.97
CA LYS A 337 1.59 15.98 -10.35
C LYS A 337 0.75 15.11 -11.27
N LEU A 338 0.67 15.47 -12.55
CA LEU A 338 -0.10 14.71 -13.53
C LEU A 338 0.46 13.29 -13.73
N GLN A 339 1.77 13.15 -13.84
CA GLN A 339 2.42 11.84 -13.93
C GLN A 339 2.03 10.93 -12.78
N LEU A 340 2.13 11.43 -11.56
CA LEU A 340 1.80 10.67 -10.35
C LEU A 340 0.31 10.29 -10.32
N GLN A 341 -0.58 11.21 -10.73
CA GLN A 341 -2.00 10.91 -10.77
C GLN A 341 -2.35 9.85 -11.82
N GLU A 342 -1.69 9.90 -12.98
CA GLU A 342 -1.82 8.89 -14.04
C GLU A 342 -1.27 7.51 -13.62
N GLU A 343 -0.15 7.51 -12.90
CA GLU A 343 0.40 6.30 -12.31
C GLU A 343 -0.54 5.72 -11.24
N PHE A 344 -1.26 6.57 -10.51
CA PHE A 344 -2.23 6.16 -9.51
C PHE A 344 -3.53 5.60 -10.10
N SER A 345 -4.08 6.26 -11.14
CA SER A 345 -5.32 5.84 -11.78
C SER A 345 -5.13 4.66 -12.72
N GLY A 346 -3.91 4.47 -13.23
CA GLY A 346 -3.61 3.53 -14.31
C GLY A 346 -4.13 3.97 -15.67
N GLU A 347 -4.68 5.19 -15.79
CA GLU A 347 -5.27 5.77 -16.99
C GLU A 347 -4.64 7.12 -17.31
N TYR A 348 -4.55 7.47 -18.61
CA TYR A 348 -4.09 8.79 -19.01
C TYR A 348 -5.19 9.83 -18.84
N ILE A 349 -4.90 10.91 -18.13
CA ILE A 349 -5.83 12.01 -17.89
C ILE A 349 -5.71 13.02 -19.04
N THR A 350 -6.73 13.09 -19.88
CA THR A 350 -6.74 13.98 -21.07
C THR A 350 -7.70 15.15 -20.94
N ASP A 351 -8.60 15.15 -19.93
CA ASP A 351 -9.52 16.25 -19.69
C ASP A 351 -8.81 17.44 -19.06
N LYS A 352 -8.79 18.56 -19.78
CA LYS A 352 -8.17 19.82 -19.33
C LYS A 352 -8.78 20.39 -18.04
N ALA A 353 -10.08 20.13 -17.76
CA ALA A 353 -10.72 20.58 -16.53
C ALA A 353 -10.22 19.75 -15.33
N GLU A 354 -10.08 18.45 -15.50
CA GLU A 354 -9.53 17.55 -14.50
C GLU A 354 -8.04 17.87 -14.21
N ILE A 355 -7.24 18.13 -15.27
CA ILE A 355 -5.83 18.53 -15.11
C ILE A 355 -5.70 19.83 -14.31
N LYS A 356 -6.58 20.81 -14.54
CA LYS A 356 -6.60 22.05 -13.74
C LYS A 356 -7.02 21.81 -12.28
N GLN A 357 -7.92 20.86 -12.01
CA GLN A 357 -8.27 20.48 -10.66
C GLN A 357 -7.08 19.83 -9.94
N ILE A 358 -6.36 18.95 -10.64
CA ILE A 358 -5.13 18.31 -10.11
C ILE A 358 -4.06 19.38 -9.79
N GLU A 359 -3.92 20.39 -10.65
CA GLU A 359 -2.98 21.50 -10.41
C GLU A 359 -3.38 22.33 -9.18
N ALA A 360 -4.67 22.56 -8.97
CA ALA A 360 -5.23 23.33 -7.86
C ALA A 360 -5.32 22.53 -6.55
N ASP A 361 -5.29 21.21 -6.62
CA ASP A 361 -5.37 20.33 -5.45
C ASP A 361 -4.04 20.32 -4.68
N THR A 362 -4.05 20.92 -3.49
CA THR A 362 -2.91 20.92 -2.57
C THR A 362 -2.77 19.62 -1.77
N SER A 363 -3.77 18.72 -1.82
CA SER A 363 -3.73 17.44 -1.10
C SER A 363 -2.60 16.52 -1.56
N SER A 364 -2.10 16.71 -2.76
CA SER A 364 -0.98 15.96 -3.35
C SER A 364 0.39 16.68 -3.29
N ASP A 365 0.48 17.86 -2.65
CA ASP A 365 1.73 18.64 -2.56
C ASP A 365 2.86 17.88 -1.85
N TRP A 366 2.53 16.94 -0.96
CA TRP A 366 3.49 16.06 -0.30
C TRP A 366 4.30 15.17 -1.26
N LEU A 367 3.78 14.93 -2.47
CA LEU A 367 4.48 14.18 -3.51
C LEU A 367 5.70 14.95 -4.08
N GLU A 368 5.68 16.27 -3.97
CA GLU A 368 6.80 17.12 -4.36
C GLU A 368 7.96 17.02 -3.37
N GLU A 369 7.66 16.71 -2.10
CA GLU A 369 8.66 16.59 -1.04
C GLU A 369 9.41 15.25 -1.10
N LEU A 370 8.95 14.29 -1.93
CA LEU A 370 9.63 13.00 -2.08
C LEU A 370 11.00 13.18 -2.73
N GLU A 371 12.00 12.58 -2.11
CA GLU A 371 13.35 12.53 -2.68
C GLU A 371 13.37 11.74 -4.00
N LYS A 372 13.86 12.36 -5.07
CA LYS A 372 14.01 11.76 -6.39
C LYS A 372 15.48 11.55 -6.77
N ASP A 373 15.74 10.61 -7.65
CA ASP A 373 17.06 10.43 -8.26
C ASP A 373 17.26 11.42 -9.42
N LYS A 374 18.43 11.36 -10.07
CA LYS A 374 18.75 12.24 -11.22
C LYS A 374 17.89 11.98 -12.45
N ALA A 375 17.18 10.87 -12.52
CA ALA A 375 16.28 10.50 -13.60
C ALA A 375 14.81 10.86 -13.29
N GLY A 376 14.54 11.39 -12.09
CA GLY A 376 13.21 11.75 -11.65
C GLY A 376 12.44 10.63 -10.89
N ASN A 377 13.02 9.43 -10.71
CA ASN A 377 12.37 8.34 -10.01
C ASN A 377 12.41 8.57 -8.50
N VAL A 378 11.35 8.18 -7.81
CA VAL A 378 11.27 8.25 -6.34
C VAL A 378 12.29 7.28 -5.73
N LYS A 379 13.12 7.78 -4.80
CA LYS A 379 14.10 6.94 -4.11
C LYS A 379 13.44 6.05 -3.05
N SER A 380 13.92 4.83 -2.89
CA SER A 380 13.48 3.88 -1.86
C SER A 380 14.06 4.22 -0.47
N THR A 381 13.88 5.47 0.00
CA THR A 381 14.32 5.91 1.33
C THR A 381 13.24 5.67 2.38
N LEU A 382 13.66 5.52 3.64
CA LEU A 382 12.71 5.36 4.76
C LEU A 382 11.75 6.56 4.86
N ALA A 383 12.27 7.77 4.59
CA ALA A 383 11.49 9.01 4.61
C ALA A 383 10.41 9.01 3.53
N ASN A 384 10.74 8.65 2.30
CA ASN A 384 9.77 8.58 1.20
C ASN A 384 8.69 7.52 1.46
N ILE A 385 9.08 6.32 1.91
CA ILE A 385 8.13 5.27 2.24
C ILE A 385 7.19 5.74 3.36
N GLY A 386 7.73 6.38 4.39
CA GLY A 386 6.93 6.95 5.49
C GLY A 386 5.96 8.03 5.02
N ALA A 387 6.42 8.97 4.17
CA ALA A 387 5.59 10.02 3.61
C ALA A 387 4.44 9.46 2.75
N ILE A 388 4.71 8.45 1.92
CA ILE A 388 3.68 7.77 1.12
C ILE A 388 2.65 7.09 2.03
N ILE A 389 3.11 6.30 3.01
CA ILE A 389 2.20 5.62 3.95
C ILE A 389 1.34 6.65 4.71
N GLN A 390 1.91 7.80 5.04
CA GLN A 390 1.20 8.84 5.78
C GLN A 390 0.14 9.56 4.96
N ASN A 391 0.40 9.85 3.69
CA ASN A 391 -0.41 10.79 2.92
C ASN A 391 -1.27 10.12 1.84
N ASP A 392 -0.90 8.92 1.36
CA ASP A 392 -1.72 8.20 0.38
C ASP A 392 -3.07 7.81 0.99
N THR A 393 -4.14 8.34 0.40
CA THR A 393 -5.52 8.14 0.88
C THR A 393 -5.95 6.66 0.88
N ARG A 394 -5.41 5.86 -0.03
CA ARG A 394 -5.69 4.42 -0.15
C ARG A 394 -5.10 3.60 0.99
N LEU A 395 -4.11 4.13 1.71
CA LEU A 395 -3.45 3.49 2.85
C LEU A 395 -3.95 3.99 4.21
N GLN A 396 -4.95 4.88 4.23
CA GLN A 396 -5.49 5.46 5.47
C GLN A 396 -6.23 4.44 6.35
N ALA A 397 -6.68 3.33 5.76
CA ALA A 397 -7.31 2.23 6.49
C ALA A 397 -6.32 1.47 7.41
N ILE A 398 -5.01 1.62 7.19
CA ILE A 398 -3.98 1.01 8.05
C ILE A 398 -3.88 1.83 9.34
N LYS A 399 -4.22 1.22 10.47
CA LYS A 399 -4.19 1.82 11.80
C LYS A 399 -3.34 1.00 12.76
N TYR A 400 -3.06 1.55 13.94
CA TYR A 400 -2.37 0.85 15.01
C TYR A 400 -3.26 0.77 16.25
N ASP A 401 -3.59 -0.45 16.65
CA ASP A 401 -4.36 -0.71 17.85
C ASP A 401 -3.42 -0.70 19.07
N LEU A 402 -3.55 0.31 19.92
CA LEU A 402 -2.77 0.47 21.16
C LEU A 402 -3.16 -0.53 22.23
N PHE A 403 -4.37 -1.11 22.15
CA PHE A 403 -4.84 -2.09 23.09
C PHE A 403 -4.27 -3.47 22.81
N ALA A 404 -4.36 -3.90 21.55
CA ALA A 404 -3.77 -5.16 21.09
C ALA A 404 -2.26 -5.06 20.80
N ASP A 405 -1.72 -3.83 20.70
CA ASP A 405 -0.32 -3.51 20.32
C ASP A 405 0.06 -4.14 18.97
N CYS A 406 -0.80 -3.98 17.96
CA CYS A 406 -0.60 -4.50 16.61
C CYS A 406 -1.21 -3.57 15.54
N PHE A 407 -0.79 -3.77 14.29
CA PHE A 407 -1.46 -3.14 13.16
C PHE A 407 -2.84 -3.75 12.96
N CYS A 408 -3.76 -2.94 12.47
CA CYS A 408 -5.11 -3.36 12.10
C CYS A 408 -5.59 -2.58 10.87
N VAL A 409 -6.66 -3.09 10.26
CA VAL A 409 -7.30 -2.48 9.10
C VAL A 409 -8.70 -2.00 9.50
N ASP A 410 -8.97 -0.72 9.25
CA ASP A 410 -10.26 -0.10 9.50
C ASP A 410 -10.66 0.70 8.25
N GLY A 411 -11.31 0.03 7.31
CA GLY A 411 -11.68 0.53 5.99
C GLY A 411 -11.24 -0.40 4.86
N GLN A 412 -11.19 0.15 3.64
CA GLN A 412 -10.77 -0.59 2.44
C GLN A 412 -9.29 -0.35 2.16
N LEU A 413 -8.59 -1.41 1.76
CA LEU A 413 -7.23 -1.39 1.25
C LEU A 413 -7.23 -1.54 -0.28
N PRO A 414 -6.15 -1.13 -0.97
CA PRO A 414 -6.01 -1.32 -2.42
C PRO A 414 -5.78 -2.79 -2.83
N TRP A 415 -5.89 -3.72 -1.91
CA TRP A 415 -5.85 -5.18 -2.13
C TRP A 415 -6.93 -5.87 -1.29
N GLU A 416 -7.21 -7.12 -1.63
CA GLU A 416 -8.16 -7.94 -0.87
C GLU A 416 -7.63 -8.20 0.54
N HIS A 417 -8.46 -7.92 1.53
CA HIS A 417 -8.18 -8.12 2.94
C HIS A 417 -9.43 -8.63 3.66
N GLU A 418 -9.27 -9.66 4.47
CA GLU A 418 -10.35 -10.23 5.25
C GLU A 418 -10.15 -9.98 6.75
N GLY A 419 -11.20 -9.53 7.40
CA GLY A 419 -11.21 -9.27 8.83
C GLY A 419 -10.59 -7.93 9.22
N ARG A 420 -10.09 -7.83 10.45
CA ARG A 420 -9.53 -6.59 11.01
C ARG A 420 -8.04 -6.68 11.32
N GLY A 421 -7.53 -7.88 11.44
CA GLY A 421 -6.14 -8.13 11.84
C GLY A 421 -5.18 -8.00 10.66
N TRP A 422 -4.09 -7.25 10.84
CA TRP A 422 -2.99 -7.17 9.88
C TRP A 422 -2.23 -8.49 9.80
N THR A 423 -1.91 -8.94 8.60
CA THR A 423 -1.24 -10.21 8.31
C THR A 423 0.11 -10.02 7.61
N GLU A 424 0.91 -11.08 7.51
CA GLU A 424 2.13 -11.09 6.70
C GLU A 424 1.84 -10.89 5.20
N ALA A 425 0.66 -11.33 4.75
CA ALA A 425 0.21 -11.10 3.38
C ALA A 425 -0.01 -9.60 3.11
N ASP A 426 -0.54 -8.86 4.07
CA ASP A 426 -0.75 -7.41 3.93
C ASP A 426 0.56 -6.65 3.82
N LEU A 427 1.59 -7.08 4.57
CA LEU A 427 2.93 -6.50 4.44
C LEU A 427 3.51 -6.75 3.04
N SER A 428 3.32 -7.94 2.51
CA SER A 428 3.76 -8.30 1.16
C SER A 428 3.00 -7.50 0.10
N ASN A 429 1.68 -7.36 0.26
CA ASN A 429 0.83 -6.56 -0.62
C ASN A 429 1.19 -5.08 -0.57
N LEU A 430 1.51 -4.54 0.61
CA LEU A 430 2.01 -3.17 0.75
C LEU A 430 3.33 -2.99 0.00
N CYS A 431 4.27 -3.94 0.09
CA CYS A 431 5.51 -3.90 -0.68
C CYS A 431 5.24 -3.92 -2.19
N MET A 432 4.32 -4.78 -2.66
CA MET A 432 3.92 -4.82 -4.07
C MET A 432 3.26 -3.50 -4.50
N PHE A 433 2.35 -2.98 -3.69
CA PHE A 433 1.71 -1.69 -3.94
C PHE A 433 2.72 -0.56 -4.10
N LEU A 434 3.66 -0.44 -3.17
CA LEU A 434 4.74 0.56 -3.23
C LEU A 434 5.63 0.38 -4.45
N SER A 435 5.89 -0.86 -4.85
CA SER A 435 6.68 -1.15 -6.04
C SER A 435 5.93 -0.80 -7.33
N GLN A 436 4.66 -1.17 -7.43
CA GLN A 436 3.83 -0.94 -8.62
C GLN A 436 3.48 0.54 -8.81
N GLN A 437 3.11 1.22 -7.72
CA GLN A 437 2.61 2.58 -7.78
C GLN A 437 3.72 3.65 -7.74
N TYR A 438 4.83 3.37 -7.06
CA TYR A 438 5.90 4.34 -6.83
C TYR A 438 7.28 3.89 -7.33
N GLY A 439 7.39 2.70 -7.94
CA GLY A 439 8.67 2.13 -8.38
C GLY A 439 9.64 1.80 -7.25
N LEU A 440 9.16 1.63 -6.01
CA LEU A 440 10.02 1.45 -4.84
C LEU A 440 10.39 -0.03 -4.63
N ASN A 441 11.66 -0.36 -4.79
CA ASN A 441 12.20 -1.70 -4.49
C ASN A 441 12.75 -1.77 -3.05
N ALA A 442 11.86 -1.69 -2.04
CA ALA A 442 12.30 -1.49 -0.64
C ALA A 442 11.61 -2.44 0.36
N THR A 443 11.74 -3.74 0.20
CA THR A 443 11.16 -4.72 1.13
C THR A 443 11.71 -4.61 2.56
N ALA A 444 13.00 -4.33 2.73
CA ALA A 444 13.63 -4.28 4.05
C ALA A 444 13.20 -3.09 4.93
N ASN A 445 12.82 -1.96 4.35
CA ASN A 445 12.51 -0.72 5.07
C ASN A 445 11.02 -0.47 5.28
N VAL A 446 10.14 -1.21 4.58
CA VAL A 446 8.69 -0.97 4.60
C VAL A 446 8.11 -1.17 5.99
N PHE A 447 8.45 -2.27 6.67
CA PHE A 447 7.95 -2.53 8.03
C PHE A 447 8.42 -1.47 9.03
N THR A 448 9.65 -0.99 8.91
CA THR A 448 10.19 0.07 9.78
C THR A 448 9.48 1.39 9.54
N ALA A 449 9.26 1.77 8.27
CA ALA A 449 8.51 2.97 7.90
C ALA A 449 7.05 2.89 8.34
N LEU A 450 6.41 1.74 8.13
CA LEU A 450 5.04 1.46 8.56
C LEU A 450 4.91 1.64 10.07
N THR A 451 5.81 1.03 10.84
CA THR A 451 5.81 1.14 12.31
C THR A 451 6.00 2.58 12.77
N ALA A 452 7.01 3.27 12.22
CA ALA A 452 7.30 4.64 12.60
C ALA A 452 6.17 5.61 12.25
N THR A 453 5.51 5.39 11.11
CA THR A 453 4.47 6.30 10.63
C THR A 453 3.11 6.02 11.25
N VAL A 454 2.59 4.78 11.10
CA VAL A 454 1.22 4.46 11.49
C VAL A 454 1.06 4.48 13.01
N ARG A 455 2.03 3.95 13.78
CA ARG A 455 1.99 3.98 15.24
C ARG A 455 1.99 5.39 15.81
N ASN A 456 2.67 6.34 15.16
CA ASN A 456 2.73 7.71 15.64
C ASN A 456 1.54 8.57 15.18
N CYS A 457 1.02 8.35 13.97
CA CYS A 457 0.02 9.24 13.37
C CYS A 457 -1.41 8.67 13.40
N ARG A 458 -1.58 7.32 13.47
CA ARG A 458 -2.88 6.65 13.34
C ARG A 458 -3.11 5.59 14.42
N ALA A 459 -2.42 5.75 15.56
CA ALA A 459 -2.68 4.90 16.71
C ALA A 459 -3.97 5.32 17.41
N TYR A 460 -4.78 4.35 17.79
CA TYR A 460 -6.01 4.55 18.54
C TYR A 460 -6.20 3.43 19.55
N HIS A 461 -7.09 3.63 20.50
CA HIS A 461 -7.38 2.65 21.55
C HIS A 461 -8.85 2.28 21.48
N PRO A 462 -9.22 1.15 20.84
CA PRO A 462 -10.60 0.84 20.51
C PRO A 462 -11.51 0.77 21.75
N VAL A 463 -11.09 0.08 22.81
CA VAL A 463 -11.88 -0.04 24.04
C VAL A 463 -12.07 1.31 24.75
N ARG A 464 -11.04 2.17 24.75
CA ARG A 464 -11.15 3.51 25.34
C ARG A 464 -12.12 4.39 24.58
N GLU A 465 -12.03 4.37 23.24
CA GLU A 465 -12.96 5.11 22.38
C GLU A 465 -14.39 4.61 22.55
N TYR A 466 -14.57 3.28 22.60
CA TYR A 466 -15.87 2.68 22.89
C TYR A 466 -16.45 3.20 24.22
N LEU A 467 -15.67 3.13 25.31
CA LEU A 467 -16.11 3.57 26.64
C LEU A 467 -16.44 5.07 26.69
N LEU A 468 -15.65 5.91 26.00
CA LEU A 468 -15.85 7.36 25.99
C LEU A 468 -17.04 7.81 25.14
N LYS A 469 -17.48 6.99 24.20
CA LYS A 469 -18.68 7.26 23.39
C LYS A 469 -19.99 6.97 24.13
N GLN A 470 -19.95 6.17 25.24
CA GLN A 470 -21.15 5.82 25.98
C GLN A 470 -21.56 6.95 26.93
N GLU A 471 -22.82 7.33 26.89
CA GLU A 471 -23.42 8.30 27.79
C GLU A 471 -24.43 7.60 28.69
N TRP A 472 -24.27 7.76 30.01
CA TRP A 472 -25.14 7.10 30.98
C TRP A 472 -26.48 7.82 31.11
N ASP A 473 -27.59 7.08 31.03
CA ASP A 473 -28.94 7.59 31.16
C ASP A 473 -29.40 7.85 32.62
N GLY A 474 -28.51 7.60 33.62
CA GLY A 474 -28.78 7.80 35.02
C GLY A 474 -29.45 6.60 35.71
N ASN A 475 -29.83 5.55 34.98
CA ASN A 475 -30.43 4.37 35.59
C ASN A 475 -29.34 3.35 36.01
N PRO A 476 -29.27 2.98 37.33
CA PRO A 476 -28.25 2.03 37.77
C PRO A 476 -28.55 0.60 37.26
N ARG A 477 -27.50 -0.07 36.77
CA ARG A 477 -27.57 -1.45 36.23
C ARG A 477 -26.47 -2.36 36.78
N LEU A 478 -25.35 -1.76 37.24
CA LEU A 478 -24.19 -2.54 37.68
C LEU A 478 -24.52 -3.46 38.87
N ASP A 479 -25.17 -2.95 39.87
CA ASP A 479 -25.41 -3.65 41.12
C ASP A 479 -26.34 -4.87 40.92
N ASP A 480 -27.28 -4.79 40.01
CA ASP A 480 -28.30 -5.83 39.78
C ASP A 480 -27.89 -6.82 38.71
N LEU A 481 -26.77 -6.62 38.03
CA LEU A 481 -26.38 -7.38 36.85
C LEU A 481 -26.37 -8.90 37.11
N LEU A 482 -25.71 -9.35 38.17
CA LEU A 482 -25.60 -10.79 38.48
C LEU A 482 -26.88 -11.38 39.02
N SER A 483 -27.67 -10.65 39.83
CA SER A 483 -28.94 -11.09 40.32
C SER A 483 -29.99 -11.19 39.21
N ARG A 484 -30.04 -10.18 38.33
CA ARG A 484 -31.00 -10.11 37.23
C ARG A 484 -30.76 -11.21 36.19
N TYR A 485 -29.53 -11.41 35.75
CA TYR A 485 -29.24 -12.31 34.64
C TYR A 485 -28.78 -13.70 35.07
N LEU A 486 -28.03 -13.83 36.12
CA LEU A 486 -27.46 -15.11 36.58
C LEU A 486 -28.10 -15.69 37.84
N GLY A 487 -29.10 -15.00 38.41
CA GLY A 487 -29.78 -15.49 39.63
C GLY A 487 -28.83 -15.56 40.83
N ALA A 488 -27.89 -14.65 40.94
CA ALA A 488 -27.11 -14.46 42.14
C ALA A 488 -28.02 -13.88 43.27
N GLU A 489 -27.73 -14.22 44.49
CA GLU A 489 -28.40 -13.61 45.63
C GLU A 489 -28.12 -12.09 45.68
N ASP A 490 -29.16 -11.31 45.87
CA ASP A 490 -29.07 -9.85 45.92
C ASP A 490 -28.57 -9.39 47.29
N THR A 491 -27.24 -9.46 47.46
CA THR A 491 -26.54 -9.06 48.68
C THR A 491 -25.65 -7.85 48.41
N GLU A 492 -25.39 -7.05 49.45
CA GLU A 492 -24.44 -5.95 49.39
C GLU A 492 -23.05 -6.39 48.88
N LEU A 493 -22.63 -7.61 49.27
CA LEU A 493 -21.36 -8.19 48.83
C LEU A 493 -21.35 -8.47 47.34
N ASN A 494 -22.36 -9.14 46.77
CA ASN A 494 -22.42 -9.46 45.37
C ASN A 494 -22.54 -8.21 44.49
N ARG A 495 -23.34 -7.23 44.91
CA ARG A 495 -23.41 -5.92 44.26
C ARG A 495 -22.04 -5.22 44.22
N ALA A 496 -21.32 -5.22 45.38
CA ALA A 496 -19.99 -4.61 45.43
C ALA A 496 -18.97 -5.36 44.55
N ILE A 497 -18.99 -6.70 44.51
CA ILE A 497 -18.06 -7.51 43.71
C ILE A 497 -18.21 -7.16 42.23
N ILE A 498 -19.42 -7.22 41.66
CA ILE A 498 -19.62 -6.93 40.27
C ILE A 498 -19.26 -5.49 39.92
N ARG A 499 -19.69 -4.51 40.74
CA ARG A 499 -19.36 -3.10 40.51
C ARG A 499 -17.86 -2.88 40.51
N LYS A 500 -17.12 -3.36 41.55
CA LYS A 500 -15.65 -3.23 41.61
C LYS A 500 -14.97 -3.88 40.41
N THR A 501 -15.45 -5.01 39.94
CA THR A 501 -14.90 -5.74 38.81
C THR A 501 -15.05 -4.95 37.51
N LEU A 502 -16.24 -4.42 37.22
CA LEU A 502 -16.47 -3.65 35.99
C LEU A 502 -15.82 -2.26 36.06
N VAL A 503 -15.82 -1.59 37.21
CA VAL A 503 -15.07 -0.34 37.37
C VAL A 503 -13.56 -0.58 37.21
N ALA A 504 -13.02 -1.69 37.69
CA ALA A 504 -11.63 -2.07 37.49
C ALA A 504 -11.30 -2.34 35.99
N ALA A 505 -12.25 -2.92 35.24
CA ALA A 505 -12.09 -3.08 33.79
C ALA A 505 -11.95 -1.73 33.08
N VAL A 506 -12.78 -0.74 33.45
CA VAL A 506 -12.65 0.63 32.96
C VAL A 506 -11.33 1.25 33.40
N ALA A 507 -11.00 1.14 34.68
CA ALA A 507 -9.79 1.73 35.27
C ALA A 507 -8.52 1.25 34.56
N ARG A 508 -8.42 -0.04 34.21
CA ARG A 508 -7.27 -0.63 33.50
C ARG A 508 -7.14 -0.14 32.06
N VAL A 509 -8.23 0.18 31.40
CA VAL A 509 -8.22 0.81 30.06
C VAL A 509 -7.79 2.28 30.15
N MET A 510 -8.31 3.01 31.13
CA MET A 510 -8.00 4.44 31.30
C MET A 510 -6.61 4.67 31.87
N HIS A 511 -6.16 3.83 32.81
CA HIS A 511 -4.83 3.82 33.41
C HIS A 511 -4.19 2.44 33.33
N PRO A 512 -3.57 2.09 32.19
CA PRO A 512 -2.91 0.80 32.03
C PRO A 512 -1.93 0.49 33.18
N GLY A 513 -2.02 -0.72 33.74
CA GLY A 513 -1.18 -1.14 34.85
C GLY A 513 -1.68 -0.71 36.23
N ILE A 514 -2.84 -0.04 36.36
CA ILE A 514 -3.42 0.24 37.68
C ILE A 514 -3.61 -1.06 38.47
N LYS A 515 -3.32 -1.01 39.75
CA LYS A 515 -3.40 -2.16 40.63
C LYS A 515 -4.84 -2.67 40.78
N TYR A 516 -5.08 -3.88 40.36
CA TYR A 516 -6.28 -4.65 40.60
C TYR A 516 -5.88 -6.11 40.71
N ASP A 517 -5.79 -6.62 41.96
CA ASP A 517 -5.27 -7.94 42.29
C ASP A 517 -6.36 -8.93 42.66
N SER A 518 -7.61 -8.67 42.30
CA SER A 518 -8.76 -9.54 42.52
C SER A 518 -9.29 -10.14 41.21
N MET A 519 -9.92 -11.29 41.30
CA MET A 519 -10.59 -11.99 40.23
C MET A 519 -11.97 -12.44 40.70
N MET A 520 -13.04 -11.93 40.08
CA MET A 520 -14.40 -12.45 40.32
C MET A 520 -14.49 -13.88 39.79
N VAL A 521 -15.11 -14.76 40.55
CA VAL A 521 -15.33 -16.17 40.16
C VAL A 521 -16.82 -16.47 40.21
N LEU A 522 -17.40 -16.77 39.06
CA LEU A 522 -18.80 -17.19 38.93
C LEU A 522 -18.90 -18.70 39.20
N VAL A 523 -19.52 -19.05 40.34
CA VAL A 523 -19.66 -20.43 40.83
C VAL A 523 -21.09 -20.90 40.61
N GLY A 524 -21.32 -21.96 39.84
CA GLY A 524 -22.68 -22.47 39.63
C GLY A 524 -22.77 -23.44 38.45
N GLY A 525 -23.92 -24.10 38.32
CA GLY A 525 -24.15 -25.16 37.32
C GLY A 525 -23.80 -24.82 35.89
N GLN A 526 -23.70 -25.85 35.08
CA GLN A 526 -23.45 -25.71 33.66
C GLN A 526 -24.70 -25.14 32.92
N GLY A 527 -24.50 -24.36 31.87
CA GLY A 527 -25.58 -23.91 30.99
C GLY A 527 -26.37 -22.67 31.47
N ILE A 528 -26.08 -22.12 32.66
CA ILE A 528 -26.79 -20.97 33.24
C ILE A 528 -26.39 -19.60 32.65
N GLY A 529 -25.47 -19.56 31.70
CA GLY A 529 -25.10 -18.33 31.00
C GLY A 529 -23.85 -17.59 31.48
N LYS A 530 -23.00 -18.21 32.35
CA LYS A 530 -21.80 -17.58 32.92
C LYS A 530 -20.88 -17.00 31.83
N SER A 531 -20.42 -17.81 30.87
CA SER A 531 -19.55 -17.38 29.80
C SER A 531 -20.28 -16.47 28.81
N ARG A 532 -21.61 -16.64 28.65
CA ARG A 532 -22.41 -15.79 27.74
C ARG A 532 -22.43 -14.33 28.19
N ILE A 533 -22.66 -14.06 29.50
CA ILE A 533 -22.68 -12.69 29.99
C ILE A 533 -21.30 -12.02 29.86
N LEU A 534 -20.22 -12.78 30.08
CA LEU A 534 -18.87 -12.28 29.95
C LEU A 534 -18.55 -11.93 28.47
N ARG A 535 -18.98 -12.79 27.54
CA ARG A 535 -18.84 -12.56 26.10
C ARG A 535 -19.66 -11.35 25.64
N LEU A 536 -20.87 -11.17 26.16
CA LEU A 536 -21.68 -10.00 25.82
C LEU A 536 -21.06 -8.70 26.36
N LEU A 537 -20.55 -8.70 27.57
CA LEU A 537 -19.90 -7.54 28.18
C LEU A 537 -18.58 -7.19 27.52
N GLY A 538 -17.77 -8.20 27.13
CA GLY A 538 -16.48 -8.01 26.48
C GLY A 538 -16.56 -7.71 24.99
N GLY A 539 -17.67 -8.09 24.35
CA GLY A 539 -17.85 -7.94 22.90
C GLY A 539 -16.72 -8.57 22.10
N GLU A 540 -16.17 -7.82 21.14
CA GLU A 540 -15.02 -8.24 20.34
C GLU A 540 -13.72 -8.40 21.13
N TRP A 541 -13.63 -7.82 22.33
CA TRP A 541 -12.46 -7.91 23.21
C TRP A 541 -12.64 -8.96 24.33
N PHE A 542 -13.56 -9.87 24.18
CA PHE A 542 -13.71 -11.04 25.05
C PHE A 542 -12.77 -12.16 24.60
N SER A 543 -12.15 -12.84 25.57
CA SER A 543 -11.35 -14.05 25.29
C SER A 543 -11.60 -15.12 26.33
N ASP A 544 -11.83 -16.35 25.88
CA ASP A 544 -11.90 -17.58 26.68
C ASP A 544 -10.71 -18.53 26.42
N SER A 545 -9.68 -18.04 25.76
CA SER A 545 -8.52 -18.82 25.33
C SER A 545 -7.47 -19.05 26.41
N LEU A 546 -7.55 -18.31 27.54
CA LEU A 546 -6.57 -18.36 28.61
C LEU A 546 -6.78 -19.57 29.50
N THR A 547 -5.80 -20.48 29.57
CA THR A 547 -5.82 -21.64 30.43
C THR A 547 -4.91 -21.48 31.65
N LEU A 548 -5.11 -22.30 32.69
CA LEU A 548 -4.26 -22.32 33.87
C LEU A 548 -2.79 -22.65 33.57
N THR A 549 -2.55 -23.45 32.55
CA THR A 549 -1.20 -23.78 32.09
C THR A 549 -0.48 -22.60 31.43
N ASP A 550 -1.21 -21.80 30.68
CA ASP A 550 -0.64 -20.62 29.98
C ASP A 550 -0.13 -19.55 30.96
N MET A 551 -0.73 -19.47 32.16
CA MET A 551 -0.32 -18.49 33.16
C MET A 551 1.09 -18.70 33.71
N LYS A 552 1.71 -19.87 33.43
CA LYS A 552 3.08 -20.23 33.88
C LYS A 552 4.16 -19.67 32.97
N ASP A 553 3.83 -19.35 31.74
CA ASP A 553 4.80 -18.95 30.72
C ASP A 553 4.38 -17.71 29.96
N LYS A 554 5.09 -17.42 28.85
CA LYS A 554 4.83 -16.25 27.99
C LYS A 554 3.50 -16.36 27.21
N ASN A 555 2.96 -17.58 27.01
CA ASN A 555 1.74 -17.77 26.24
C ASN A 555 0.57 -17.08 26.91
N GLY A 556 0.54 -17.05 28.26
CA GLY A 556 -0.47 -16.32 28.99
C GLY A 556 -0.45 -14.81 28.73
N VAL A 557 0.72 -14.23 28.51
CA VAL A 557 0.85 -12.82 28.19
C VAL A 557 0.38 -12.54 26.76
N GLU A 558 0.72 -13.41 25.81
CA GLU A 558 0.29 -13.31 24.41
C GLU A 558 -1.24 -13.40 24.28
N LYS A 559 -1.87 -14.32 25.02
CA LYS A 559 -3.35 -14.48 25.04
C LYS A 559 -4.10 -13.33 25.70
N LEU A 560 -3.44 -12.53 26.52
CA LEU A 560 -4.03 -11.32 27.10
C LEU A 560 -3.95 -10.10 26.15
N SER A 561 -3.16 -10.18 25.08
CA SER A 561 -3.07 -9.09 24.11
C SER A 561 -4.40 -8.94 23.35
N GLY A 562 -4.99 -7.75 23.37
CA GLY A 562 -6.29 -7.50 22.75
C GLY A 562 -7.50 -8.06 23.52
N ALA A 563 -7.29 -8.62 24.73
CA ALA A 563 -8.37 -9.13 25.55
C ALA A 563 -8.67 -8.19 26.74
N TRP A 564 -9.88 -7.63 26.77
CA TRP A 564 -10.35 -6.77 27.85
C TRP A 564 -10.98 -7.57 28.99
N ILE A 565 -11.83 -8.53 28.66
CA ILE A 565 -12.38 -9.50 29.59
C ILE A 565 -11.86 -10.87 29.20
N SER A 566 -11.00 -11.43 30.04
CA SER A 566 -10.49 -12.79 29.85
C SER A 566 -11.19 -13.77 30.83
N GLU A 567 -11.88 -14.74 30.28
CA GLU A 567 -12.45 -15.84 31.07
C GLU A 567 -11.37 -16.88 31.35
N VAL A 568 -11.28 -17.28 32.60
CA VAL A 568 -10.50 -18.43 33.06
C VAL A 568 -11.49 -19.52 33.46
N ALA A 569 -11.74 -20.41 32.49
CA ALA A 569 -12.69 -21.50 32.67
C ALA A 569 -12.10 -22.64 33.53
N GLU A 570 -12.98 -23.46 34.10
CA GLU A 570 -12.66 -24.72 34.78
C GLU A 570 -11.64 -24.61 35.92
N LEU A 571 -11.87 -23.69 36.85
CA LEU A 571 -11.01 -23.53 38.03
C LEU A 571 -11.02 -24.77 38.94
N SER A 572 -11.95 -25.72 38.74
CA SER A 572 -12.11 -26.97 39.50
C SER A 572 -10.89 -27.90 39.42
N GLY A 573 -10.10 -27.82 38.34
CA GLY A 573 -8.92 -28.65 38.17
C GLY A 573 -7.63 -28.15 38.86
N MET A 574 -7.71 -27.08 39.66
CA MET A 574 -6.55 -26.39 40.26
C MET A 574 -5.82 -27.28 41.27
N ARG A 575 -4.54 -27.57 41.02
CA ARG A 575 -3.66 -28.13 42.04
C ARG A 575 -3.14 -27.05 42.96
N LYS A 576 -2.76 -27.37 44.20
CA LYS A 576 -2.20 -26.41 45.15
C LYS A 576 -1.00 -25.63 44.62
N THR A 577 -0.15 -26.25 43.82
CA THR A 577 0.98 -25.61 43.12
C THR A 577 0.55 -24.64 42.03
N ASP A 578 -0.61 -24.81 41.43
CA ASP A 578 -1.15 -23.94 40.40
C ASP A 578 -1.75 -22.67 41.01
N SER A 579 -2.31 -22.78 42.22
CA SER A 579 -2.90 -21.64 42.96
C SER A 579 -1.90 -20.50 43.19
N GLU A 580 -0.64 -20.80 43.56
CA GLU A 580 0.40 -19.76 43.73
C GLU A 580 0.76 -19.06 42.43
N THR A 581 0.87 -19.84 41.35
CA THR A 581 1.14 -19.27 40.02
C THR A 581 0.03 -18.34 39.56
N ILE A 582 -1.21 -18.78 39.74
CA ILE A 582 -2.39 -17.98 39.36
C ILE A 582 -2.49 -16.70 40.23
N LYS A 583 -2.27 -16.81 41.55
CA LYS A 583 -2.21 -15.64 42.43
C LYS A 583 -1.13 -14.66 41.99
N GLY A 584 0.07 -15.16 41.65
CA GLY A 584 1.14 -14.36 41.09
C GLY A 584 0.77 -13.72 39.74
N PHE A 585 0.06 -14.46 38.89
CA PHE A 585 -0.39 -13.95 37.59
C PHE A 585 -1.48 -12.86 37.73
N ILE A 586 -2.46 -13.06 38.63
CA ILE A 586 -3.52 -12.07 38.89
C ILE A 586 -2.95 -10.74 39.38
N THR A 587 -1.93 -10.76 40.23
CA THR A 587 -1.37 -9.56 40.87
C THR A 587 -0.47 -8.72 40.01
N ARG A 588 -0.06 -9.21 38.83
CA ARG A 588 0.80 -8.45 37.94
C ARG A 588 0.10 -7.18 37.45
N GLN A 589 0.84 -6.09 37.46
CA GLN A 589 0.42 -4.81 36.92
C GLN A 589 0.94 -4.61 35.50
N ASP A 590 2.09 -5.22 35.19
CA ASP A 590 2.72 -5.23 33.87
C ASP A 590 3.24 -6.63 33.54
N ASP A 591 3.26 -6.95 32.27
CA ASP A 591 3.85 -8.15 31.74
C ASP A 591 5.06 -7.80 30.89
N LYS A 592 6.21 -8.42 31.21
CA LYS A 592 7.45 -8.23 30.47
C LYS A 592 7.63 -9.37 29.50
N MET A 593 7.67 -9.04 28.21
CA MET A 593 7.90 -10.02 27.15
C MET A 593 8.81 -9.47 26.07
N ARG A 594 9.45 -10.36 25.36
CA ARG A 594 10.18 -10.04 24.14
C ARG A 594 9.22 -10.39 22.97
N PRO A 595 8.76 -9.41 22.19
CA PRO A 595 7.93 -9.69 21.03
C PRO A 595 8.63 -10.64 20.06
N ALA A 596 7.86 -11.41 19.30
CA ALA A 596 8.41 -12.18 18.20
C ALA A 596 9.16 -11.21 17.25
N TYR A 597 10.41 -11.54 16.90
CA TYR A 597 11.33 -10.70 16.11
C TYR A 597 11.80 -9.40 16.79
N GLY A 598 11.36 -9.10 18.03
CA GLY A 598 11.84 -7.94 18.78
C GLY A 598 13.25 -8.15 19.36
N HIS A 599 14.09 -7.10 19.34
CA HIS A 599 15.44 -7.15 19.94
C HIS A 599 15.45 -6.77 21.43
N THR A 600 14.41 -6.12 21.92
CA THR A 600 14.30 -5.59 23.28
C THR A 600 13.14 -6.21 24.05
N VAL A 601 13.27 -6.32 25.36
CA VAL A 601 12.16 -6.69 26.26
C VAL A 601 11.28 -5.45 26.42
N VAL A 602 9.97 -5.62 26.17
CA VAL A 602 8.96 -4.58 26.32
C VAL A 602 8.10 -4.87 27.54
N SER A 603 7.84 -3.87 28.37
CA SER A 603 6.87 -3.92 29.44
C SER A 603 5.51 -3.51 28.89
N ARG A 604 4.50 -4.36 29.08
CA ARG A 604 3.11 -4.11 28.67
C ARG A 604 2.25 -3.98 29.91
N PRO A 605 1.87 -2.75 30.31
CA PRO A 605 0.92 -2.55 31.40
C PRO A 605 -0.42 -3.24 31.10
N ARG A 606 -0.97 -3.96 32.09
CA ARG A 606 -2.24 -4.68 31.91
C ARG A 606 -3.41 -3.73 31.72
N GLN A 607 -4.22 -4.03 30.73
CA GLN A 607 -5.39 -3.25 30.33
C GLN A 607 -6.71 -4.00 30.46
N GLY A 608 -6.66 -5.32 30.66
CA GLY A 608 -7.83 -6.17 30.85
C GLY A 608 -7.95 -6.74 32.25
N ILE A 609 -9.08 -7.38 32.53
CA ILE A 609 -9.38 -8.10 33.78
C ILE A 609 -9.55 -9.60 33.53
N LEU A 610 -9.35 -10.36 34.59
CA LEU A 610 -9.58 -11.81 34.60
C LEU A 610 -10.87 -12.11 35.37
N ILE A 611 -11.71 -12.98 34.84
CA ILE A 611 -12.91 -13.47 35.50
C ILE A 611 -12.90 -15.00 35.43
N GLY A 612 -13.03 -15.64 36.58
CA GLY A 612 -13.06 -17.10 36.67
C GLY A 612 -14.47 -17.65 36.53
N THR A 613 -14.59 -18.88 36.00
CA THR A 613 -15.84 -19.64 36.03
C THR A 613 -15.58 -21.07 36.51
N THR A 614 -16.48 -21.59 37.30
CA THR A 614 -16.45 -22.99 37.74
C THR A 614 -17.85 -23.55 37.90
N ASN A 615 -17.98 -24.87 37.74
CA ASN A 615 -19.23 -25.61 37.97
C ASN A 615 -19.30 -26.25 39.37
N GLU A 616 -18.14 -26.31 40.05
CA GLU A 616 -18.07 -26.88 41.41
C GLU A 616 -18.41 -25.79 42.43
N THR A 617 -19.37 -26.08 43.30
CA THR A 617 -19.79 -25.20 44.37
C THR A 617 -18.92 -25.33 45.60
N GLU A 618 -18.16 -26.40 45.72
CA GLU A 618 -17.26 -26.69 46.84
C GLU A 618 -15.89 -27.15 46.33
N GLY A 619 -14.83 -26.88 47.07
CA GLY A 619 -13.50 -27.45 46.82
C GLY A 619 -12.68 -26.85 45.65
N PHE A 620 -13.13 -25.77 45.02
CA PHE A 620 -12.32 -25.11 43.98
C PHE A 620 -11.20 -24.23 44.61
N LEU A 621 -11.35 -23.76 45.83
CA LEU A 621 -10.32 -23.10 46.62
C LEU A 621 -9.59 -24.12 47.48
N ARG A 622 -8.33 -24.41 47.19
CA ARG A 622 -7.52 -25.45 47.86
C ARG A 622 -6.44 -24.91 48.77
N ASP A 623 -6.30 -23.60 48.86
CA ASP A 623 -5.25 -22.98 49.64
C ASP A 623 -5.84 -22.21 50.80
N LEU A 624 -5.38 -22.50 52.02
CA LEU A 624 -5.77 -21.81 53.26
C LEU A 624 -5.29 -20.35 53.31
N THR A 625 -4.40 -19.95 52.42
CA THR A 625 -3.72 -18.64 52.43
C THR A 625 -3.85 -17.93 51.12
N GLY A 626 -4.15 -16.64 51.17
CA GLY A 626 -4.18 -15.77 49.97
C GLY A 626 -5.41 -15.85 49.09
N ASN A 627 -6.49 -16.46 49.52
CA ASN A 627 -7.78 -16.56 48.82
C ASN A 627 -8.45 -15.19 48.61
N ARG A 628 -8.01 -14.14 49.32
CA ARG A 628 -8.52 -12.76 49.21
C ARG A 628 -8.56 -12.21 47.78
N ARG A 629 -7.82 -12.85 46.85
CA ARG A 629 -7.82 -12.48 45.44
C ARG A 629 -9.00 -13.01 44.64
N TYR A 630 -9.62 -14.07 45.15
CA TYR A 630 -10.79 -14.68 44.53
C TYR A 630 -12.07 -14.10 45.15
N LEU A 631 -12.91 -13.54 44.31
CA LEU A 631 -14.19 -12.96 44.70
C LEU A 631 -15.33 -13.87 44.20
N PRO A 632 -15.64 -14.98 44.91
CA PRO A 632 -16.66 -15.94 44.48
C PRO A 632 -18.05 -15.32 44.56
N VAL A 633 -18.86 -15.58 43.54
CA VAL A 633 -20.29 -15.28 43.50
C VAL A 633 -21.03 -16.56 43.11
N ILE A 634 -21.91 -17.05 43.96
CA ILE A 634 -22.79 -18.20 43.63
C ILE A 634 -23.88 -17.71 42.69
N VAL A 635 -23.99 -18.36 41.55
CA VAL A 635 -25.01 -18.09 40.52
C VAL A 635 -25.83 -19.36 40.26
N ARG A 636 -27.15 -19.23 40.28
CA ARG A 636 -28.07 -20.37 40.20
C ARG A 636 -28.80 -20.46 38.87
N GLY A 637 -28.62 -19.43 38.03
CA GLY A 637 -29.44 -19.24 36.83
C GLY A 637 -30.87 -18.84 37.17
N ARG A 638 -31.62 -18.44 36.17
CA ARG A 638 -33.05 -18.09 36.31
C ARG A 638 -33.87 -18.91 35.32
N THR A 639 -34.78 -19.71 35.80
CA THR A 639 -35.70 -20.51 34.97
C THR A 639 -36.78 -19.64 34.31
N ASP A 640 -37.20 -18.57 34.96
CA ASP A 640 -38.16 -17.60 34.47
C ASP A 640 -37.55 -16.63 33.43
N PHE A 641 -36.21 -16.42 33.47
CA PHE A 641 -35.45 -15.54 32.58
C PHE A 641 -34.16 -16.21 32.12
N PRO A 642 -34.26 -17.29 31.30
CA PRO A 642 -33.07 -18.00 30.81
C PRO A 642 -32.24 -17.16 29.82
N PRO A 643 -30.98 -17.54 29.52
CA PRO A 643 -30.07 -16.78 28.69
C PRO A 643 -30.62 -16.36 27.30
N GLU A 644 -31.48 -17.17 26.72
CA GLU A 644 -32.09 -16.90 25.39
C GLU A 644 -33.09 -15.72 25.43
N LYS A 645 -33.60 -15.39 26.59
CA LYS A 645 -34.59 -14.32 26.81
C LYS A 645 -33.97 -13.03 27.35
N TRP A 646 -32.65 -12.99 27.54
CA TRP A 646 -32.03 -11.80 28.07
C TRP A 646 -32.20 -10.59 27.15
N ASP A 647 -32.54 -9.47 27.74
CA ASP A 647 -32.66 -8.17 27.10
C ASP A 647 -31.33 -7.42 27.02
N LEU A 648 -30.21 -8.12 27.21
CA LEU A 648 -28.85 -7.59 27.21
C LEU A 648 -28.35 -7.37 25.79
N ASN A 649 -28.87 -6.33 25.14
CA ASN A 649 -28.48 -5.87 23.81
C ASN A 649 -27.35 -4.84 23.87
N GLU A 650 -26.88 -4.36 22.73
CA GLU A 650 -25.78 -3.39 22.66
C GLU A 650 -26.07 -2.11 23.46
N HIS A 651 -27.31 -1.62 23.45
CA HIS A 651 -27.70 -0.43 24.21
C HIS A 651 -27.56 -0.67 25.73
N GLU A 652 -28.11 -1.76 26.25
CA GLU A 652 -28.03 -2.09 27.67
C GLU A 652 -26.57 -2.34 28.12
N ILE A 653 -25.78 -3.02 27.31
CA ILE A 653 -24.34 -3.19 27.54
C ILE A 653 -23.63 -1.83 27.55
N GLY A 654 -23.95 -0.96 26.59
CA GLY A 654 -23.42 0.41 26.55
C GLY A 654 -23.75 1.20 27.83
N GLN A 655 -25.00 1.07 28.36
CA GLN A 655 -25.41 1.72 29.61
C GLN A 655 -24.70 1.18 30.83
N ILE A 656 -24.48 -0.14 30.91
CA ILE A 656 -23.69 -0.78 31.98
C ILE A 656 -22.27 -0.20 31.99
N TRP A 657 -21.62 -0.10 30.81
CA TRP A 657 -20.29 0.47 30.73
C TRP A 657 -20.26 1.98 30.97
N ALA A 658 -21.29 2.71 30.53
CA ALA A 658 -21.43 4.13 30.83
C ALA A 658 -21.52 4.39 32.33
N GLU A 659 -22.32 3.60 33.08
CA GLU A 659 -22.36 3.67 34.54
C GLU A 659 -21.01 3.36 35.17
N ALA A 660 -20.28 2.32 34.66
CA ALA A 660 -18.95 1.97 35.15
C ALA A 660 -17.94 3.10 34.94
N VAL A 661 -18.03 3.84 33.80
CA VAL A 661 -17.21 5.00 33.51
C VAL A 661 -17.51 6.16 34.47
N VAL A 662 -18.77 6.40 34.83
CA VAL A 662 -19.16 7.43 35.80
C VAL A 662 -18.58 7.09 37.16
N ARG A 663 -18.76 5.84 37.65
CA ARG A 663 -18.20 5.37 38.94
C ARG A 663 -16.68 5.50 38.99
N TYR A 664 -16.00 5.17 37.86
CA TYR A 664 -14.57 5.37 37.74
C TYR A 664 -14.18 6.86 37.84
N LYS A 665 -14.90 7.77 37.14
CA LYS A 665 -14.68 9.23 37.22
C LYS A 665 -14.90 9.77 38.62
N GLU A 666 -15.85 9.21 39.37
CA GLU A 666 -16.11 9.49 40.80
C GLU A 666 -15.02 8.93 41.74
N LYS A 667 -13.98 8.29 41.17
CA LYS A 667 -12.85 7.70 41.91
C LYS A 667 -13.28 6.59 42.90
N GLU A 668 -14.26 5.81 42.53
CA GLU A 668 -14.67 4.66 43.31
C GLU A 668 -13.48 3.70 43.53
N PRO A 669 -13.20 3.31 44.81
CA PRO A 669 -12.12 2.39 45.14
C PRO A 669 -12.33 1.03 44.49
N LEU A 670 -11.24 0.42 43.93
CA LEU A 670 -11.30 -0.84 43.18
C LEU A 670 -11.34 -2.09 44.07
N TYR A 671 -11.24 -1.94 45.38
CA TYR A 671 -11.28 -3.06 46.33
C TYR A 671 -12.46 -2.94 47.30
N LEU A 672 -12.84 -4.07 47.85
CA LEU A 672 -13.96 -4.17 48.79
C LEU A 672 -13.67 -3.36 50.08
N PRO A 673 -14.66 -2.69 50.68
CA PRO A 673 -14.56 -2.12 51.99
C PRO A 673 -14.22 -3.17 53.08
N GLN A 674 -13.53 -2.77 54.13
CA GLN A 674 -13.05 -3.69 55.20
C GLN A 674 -14.14 -4.58 55.76
N GLN A 675 -15.36 -4.08 55.92
CA GLN A 675 -16.50 -4.82 56.43
C GLN A 675 -16.91 -5.98 55.46
N LEU A 676 -16.87 -5.73 54.17
CA LEU A 676 -17.18 -6.74 53.17
C LEU A 676 -16.01 -7.71 52.94
N GLN A 677 -14.76 -7.28 53.20
CA GLN A 677 -13.61 -8.18 53.17
C GLN A 677 -13.72 -9.28 54.24
N ALA A 678 -14.21 -8.96 55.45
CA ALA A 678 -14.46 -9.99 56.48
C ALA A 678 -15.54 -10.98 56.04
N LYS A 679 -16.64 -10.50 55.43
CA LYS A 679 -17.70 -11.37 54.90
C LYS A 679 -17.19 -12.32 53.80
N ILE A 680 -16.34 -11.82 52.90
CA ILE A 680 -15.81 -12.64 51.79
C ILE A 680 -14.87 -13.72 52.33
N VAL A 681 -14.05 -13.44 53.32
CA VAL A 681 -13.16 -14.44 53.94
C VAL A 681 -13.96 -15.61 54.54
N ASN A 682 -15.04 -15.32 55.27
CA ASN A 682 -15.93 -16.38 55.80
C ASN A 682 -16.53 -17.21 54.65
N PHE A 683 -17.04 -16.57 53.61
CA PHE A 683 -17.60 -17.25 52.45
C PHE A 683 -16.55 -18.07 51.64
N GLN A 684 -15.31 -17.57 51.53
CA GLN A 684 -14.21 -18.34 50.95
C GLN A 684 -13.86 -19.60 51.79
N ASN A 685 -13.96 -19.52 53.11
CA ASN A 685 -13.72 -20.66 53.97
C ASN A 685 -14.79 -21.75 53.82
N GLU A 686 -16.03 -21.40 53.57
CA GLU A 686 -17.10 -22.35 53.23
C GLU A 686 -16.91 -23.07 51.92
N LEU A 687 -16.24 -22.40 50.93
CA LEU A 687 -15.95 -22.95 49.61
C LEU A 687 -14.62 -23.71 49.54
N LEU A 688 -13.86 -23.78 50.65
CA LEU A 688 -12.66 -24.60 50.73
C LEU A 688 -12.98 -26.08 50.59
N GLU A 689 -12.17 -26.81 49.87
CA GLU A 689 -12.21 -28.27 49.84
C GLU A 689 -11.96 -28.79 51.27
N ASP A 690 -12.85 -29.60 51.75
CA ASP A 690 -12.65 -30.26 53.01
C ASP A 690 -11.43 -31.20 52.89
N ASP A 691 -10.39 -30.93 53.69
CA ASP A 691 -9.26 -31.85 53.79
C ASP A 691 -9.76 -33.14 54.41
N SER A 692 -9.74 -34.22 53.60
CA SER A 692 -10.18 -35.55 54.07
C SER A 692 -9.48 -35.98 55.38
N ARG A 693 -8.30 -35.44 55.62
CA ARG A 693 -7.53 -35.63 56.84
C ARG A 693 -8.13 -34.93 58.06
N LEU A 694 -9.02 -33.92 57.89
CA LEU A 694 -9.65 -33.20 58.98
C LEU A 694 -10.51 -34.16 59.86
N GLY A 695 -11.28 -35.02 59.19
CA GLY A 695 -12.05 -36.08 59.84
C GLY A 695 -11.14 -37.06 60.60
N GLU A 696 -10.01 -37.44 60.00
CA GLU A 696 -9.04 -38.33 60.67
C GLU A 696 -8.45 -37.64 61.94
N VAL A 697 -8.07 -36.36 61.79
CA VAL A 697 -7.55 -35.57 62.91
C VAL A 697 -8.63 -35.44 64.02
N GLN A 698 -9.90 -35.20 63.65
CA GLN A 698 -10.99 -35.09 64.59
C GLN A 698 -11.18 -36.37 65.36
N VAL A 699 -11.27 -37.51 64.66
CA VAL A 699 -11.34 -38.84 65.30
C VAL A 699 -10.17 -39.11 66.21
N TYR A 700 -8.93 -38.73 65.77
CA TYR A 700 -7.72 -38.82 66.55
C TYR A 700 -7.78 -38.02 67.84
N LEU A 701 -8.30 -36.82 67.82
CA LEU A 701 -8.41 -35.89 68.93
C LEU A 701 -9.51 -36.28 69.94
N GLU A 702 -10.62 -36.83 69.45
CA GLU A 702 -11.75 -37.23 70.23
C GLU A 702 -11.56 -38.61 70.91
N LYS A 703 -10.60 -39.41 70.42
CA LYS A 703 -10.33 -40.73 70.93
C LYS A 703 -9.84 -40.64 72.40
N LEU A 704 -10.48 -41.33 73.30
CA LEU A 704 -10.07 -41.39 74.66
C LEU A 704 -8.67 -42.06 74.81
N LEU A 705 -7.84 -41.59 75.72
CA LEU A 705 -6.49 -42.07 76.00
C LEU A 705 -6.47 -42.99 77.17
N PRO A 706 -5.69 -44.03 77.17
CA PRO A 706 -5.52 -44.90 78.36
C PRO A 706 -4.74 -44.19 79.49
N GLU A 707 -4.76 -44.68 80.69
CA GLU A 707 -4.06 -44.07 81.82
C GLU A 707 -2.53 -44.04 81.59
N GLU A 708 -2.01 -45.04 80.96
CA GLU A 708 -0.62 -45.29 80.70
C GLU A 708 -0.10 -44.53 79.49
N TRP A 709 -0.89 -43.67 78.82
CA TRP A 709 -0.57 -42.92 77.58
C TRP A 709 0.79 -42.24 77.57
N ALA A 710 1.16 -41.69 78.74
CA ALA A 710 2.47 -40.98 78.86
C ALA A 710 3.69 -41.93 78.88
N GLU A 711 3.48 -43.18 79.21
CA GLU A 711 4.54 -44.22 79.33
C GLU A 711 4.68 -45.02 77.99
N MET A 712 3.65 -45.02 77.20
CA MET A 712 3.63 -45.72 75.91
C MET A 712 4.63 -45.08 74.88
N ASN A 713 5.36 -45.97 74.18
CA ASN A 713 6.18 -45.53 73.04
C ASN A 713 5.36 -45.21 71.82
N LYS A 714 6.00 -44.73 70.78
CA LYS A 714 5.30 -44.27 69.52
C LYS A 714 4.49 -45.39 68.85
N GLU A 715 5.07 -46.58 68.76
CA GLU A 715 4.44 -47.75 68.11
C GLU A 715 3.24 -48.21 68.88
N GLU A 716 3.32 -48.35 70.20
CA GLU A 716 2.22 -48.69 71.09
C GLU A 716 1.09 -47.63 71.00
N ARG A 717 1.36 -46.37 70.88
CA ARG A 717 0.35 -45.33 70.70
C ARG A 717 -0.36 -45.49 69.39
N ILE A 718 0.36 -45.76 68.27
CA ILE A 718 -0.22 -45.96 66.93
C ILE A 718 -1.10 -47.21 66.94
N ASP A 719 -0.62 -48.35 67.56
CA ASP A 719 -1.35 -49.59 67.63
C ASP A 719 -2.62 -49.43 68.43
N TYR A 720 -2.59 -48.70 69.51
CA TYR A 720 -3.79 -48.35 70.29
C TYR A 720 -4.78 -47.48 69.44
N LEU A 721 -4.27 -46.50 68.85
CA LEU A 721 -5.13 -45.57 68.03
C LEU A 721 -5.80 -46.30 66.86
N LYS A 722 -5.17 -47.29 66.28
CA LYS A 722 -5.68 -48.09 65.15
C LYS A 722 -6.36 -49.40 65.53
N GLY A 723 -6.37 -49.74 66.86
CA GLY A 723 -6.97 -50.94 67.31
C GLY A 723 -6.20 -52.24 66.97
N ARG A 724 -4.87 -52.10 66.76
CA ARG A 724 -3.96 -53.23 66.42
C ARG A 724 -3.34 -53.95 67.59
N GLU A 725 -3.74 -53.59 68.82
CA GLU A 725 -3.17 -54.16 70.04
C GLU A 725 -3.57 -55.61 70.25
N TYR A 726 -2.66 -56.42 70.70
CA TYR A 726 -2.95 -57.82 71.14
C TYR A 726 -3.74 -57.88 72.45
N LYS A 727 -3.53 -56.89 73.37
CA LYS A 727 -4.33 -56.67 74.56
C LYS A 727 -4.82 -55.24 74.51
N PRO A 728 -6.15 -54.98 74.29
CA PRO A 728 -6.68 -53.66 74.16
C PRO A 728 -6.62 -52.87 75.44
N HIS A 729 -6.00 -51.69 75.44
CA HIS A 729 -6.08 -50.76 76.55
C HIS A 729 -7.46 -50.06 76.50
N ILE A 730 -8.00 -49.73 77.73
CA ILE A 730 -9.25 -49.01 77.81
C ILE A 730 -9.01 -47.53 77.91
N GLY A 731 -9.52 -46.70 76.91
CA GLY A 731 -9.43 -45.29 76.98
C GLY A 731 -10.34 -44.65 78.01
N VAL A 732 -9.77 -43.90 78.92
CA VAL A 732 -10.49 -43.28 80.11
C VAL A 732 -10.35 -41.76 80.18
N LYS A 733 -9.30 -41.17 79.52
CA LYS A 733 -9.01 -39.76 79.61
C LYS A 733 -9.22 -39.06 78.26
N ARG A 734 -9.85 -37.86 78.26
CA ARG A 734 -9.90 -37.04 77.03
C ARG A 734 -8.55 -36.38 76.78
N ARG A 735 -8.21 -36.23 75.51
CA ARG A 735 -7.01 -35.48 75.07
C ARG A 735 -7.21 -34.01 75.39
N THR A 736 -6.36 -33.44 76.22
CA THR A 736 -6.40 -32.01 76.59
C THR A 736 -5.37 -31.15 75.91
N GLU A 737 -4.30 -31.78 75.47
CA GLU A 737 -3.17 -31.13 74.74
C GLU A 737 -2.72 -31.99 73.60
N VAL A 738 -2.25 -31.38 72.53
CA VAL A 738 -1.66 -32.01 71.35
C VAL A 738 -0.63 -31.14 70.73
N SER A 739 0.38 -31.72 70.06
CA SER A 739 1.35 -31.00 69.22
C SER A 739 1.22 -31.43 67.77
N VAL A 740 1.71 -30.59 66.87
CA VAL A 740 1.80 -30.91 65.43
C VAL A 740 2.61 -32.20 65.18
N ALA A 741 3.67 -32.45 65.96
CA ALA A 741 4.47 -33.62 65.83
C ALA A 741 3.74 -34.87 66.19
N GLU A 742 2.84 -34.84 67.19
CA GLU A 742 1.98 -35.97 67.62
C GLU A 742 0.96 -36.26 66.48
N VAL A 743 0.27 -35.29 65.98
CA VAL A 743 -0.66 -35.49 64.84
C VAL A 743 0.04 -36.10 63.64
N TRP A 744 1.21 -35.54 63.25
CA TRP A 744 1.98 -36.07 62.16
C TRP A 744 2.42 -37.50 62.30
N ALA A 745 2.91 -37.85 63.51
CA ALA A 745 3.52 -39.14 63.76
C ALA A 745 2.49 -40.21 64.20
N GLU A 746 1.46 -39.84 64.92
CA GLU A 746 0.48 -40.80 65.52
C GLU A 746 -0.79 -40.92 64.70
N CYS A 747 -1.33 -39.81 64.18
CA CYS A 747 -2.54 -39.80 63.38
C CYS A 747 -2.25 -40.20 61.92
N PHE A 748 -1.21 -39.59 61.28
CA PHE A 748 -0.83 -39.88 59.92
C PHE A 748 0.27 -40.94 59.75
N GLU A 749 0.71 -41.59 60.81
CA GLU A 749 1.73 -42.67 60.82
C GLU A 749 3.00 -42.29 60.07
N SER A 750 3.34 -41.00 60.01
CA SER A 750 4.39 -40.48 59.18
C SER A 750 5.70 -40.26 59.94
N ASP A 751 6.83 -40.41 59.27
CA ASP A 751 8.15 -40.20 59.89
C ASP A 751 8.37 -38.72 60.19
N ARG A 752 8.81 -38.44 61.43
CA ARG A 752 9.10 -37.09 61.91
C ARG A 752 10.14 -36.34 61.05
N VAL A 753 11.11 -37.07 60.50
CA VAL A 753 12.14 -36.51 59.62
C VAL A 753 11.53 -35.91 58.33
N LYS A 754 10.37 -36.40 57.93
CA LYS A 754 9.61 -35.94 56.76
C LYS A 754 8.59 -34.81 57.06
N LEU A 755 8.56 -34.32 58.34
CA LEU A 755 7.66 -33.20 58.70
C LEU A 755 8.23 -31.88 58.18
N GLU A 756 7.77 -31.48 57.01
CA GLU A 756 8.07 -30.20 56.42
C GLU A 756 7.27 -29.05 57.02
N ARG A 757 7.76 -27.81 56.87
CA ARG A 757 7.05 -26.61 57.32
C ARG A 757 5.62 -26.53 56.77
N LYS A 758 5.42 -26.93 55.50
CA LYS A 758 4.12 -26.98 54.85
C LYS A 758 3.13 -27.88 55.57
N ASN A 759 3.52 -29.12 55.89
CA ASN A 759 2.68 -30.08 56.60
C ASN A 759 2.37 -29.63 58.02
N SER A 760 3.33 -28.98 58.66
CA SER A 760 3.12 -28.36 59.99
C SER A 760 2.06 -27.28 59.96
N LEU A 761 2.05 -26.38 58.93
CA LEU A 761 1.04 -25.33 58.76
C LEU A 761 -0.35 -25.92 58.50
N GLU A 762 -0.45 -26.95 57.70
CA GLU A 762 -1.71 -27.66 57.42
C GLU A 762 -2.32 -28.25 58.69
N ILE A 763 -1.51 -28.95 59.52
CA ILE A 763 -1.97 -29.49 60.80
C ILE A 763 -2.38 -28.39 61.77
N VAL A 764 -1.61 -27.30 61.87
CA VAL A 764 -2.01 -26.14 62.68
C VAL A 764 -3.35 -25.59 62.24
N ALA A 765 -3.59 -25.44 60.96
CA ALA A 765 -4.88 -24.97 60.42
C ALA A 765 -6.04 -25.94 60.79
N MET A 766 -5.84 -27.24 60.68
CA MET A 766 -6.80 -28.27 61.07
C MET A 766 -7.13 -28.18 62.56
N LEU A 767 -6.12 -28.05 63.40
CA LEU A 767 -6.31 -27.95 64.85
C LEU A 767 -7.11 -26.69 65.25
N LEU A 768 -6.77 -25.57 64.63
CA LEU A 768 -7.52 -24.31 64.82
C LEU A 768 -8.96 -24.40 64.31
N LYS A 769 -9.18 -25.03 63.10
CA LYS A 769 -10.55 -25.29 62.56
C LYS A 769 -11.39 -26.17 63.49
N LEU A 770 -10.76 -27.09 64.19
CA LEU A 770 -11.39 -27.94 65.24
C LEU A 770 -11.50 -27.27 66.60
N GLY A 771 -11.20 -25.97 66.72
CA GLY A 771 -11.36 -25.16 67.90
C GLY A 771 -10.23 -25.34 68.96
N TRP A 772 -9.13 -25.95 68.62
CA TRP A 772 -7.98 -26.07 69.49
C TRP A 772 -7.18 -24.79 69.55
N GLU A 773 -6.83 -24.35 70.80
CA GLU A 773 -6.14 -23.08 71.03
C GLU A 773 -4.65 -23.30 71.20
N ARG A 774 -3.83 -22.51 70.60
CA ARG A 774 -2.37 -22.59 70.67
C ARG A 774 -1.83 -21.92 71.90
N LYS A 775 -0.94 -22.61 72.69
CA LYS A 775 -0.18 -21.99 73.78
C LYS A 775 1.07 -21.31 73.35
N SER A 776 1.39 -20.16 73.93
CA SER A 776 2.59 -19.39 73.65
C SER A 776 3.86 -20.06 74.05
N ASN A 777 3.89 -20.80 75.14
CA ASN A 777 5.06 -21.47 75.71
C ASN A 777 5.16 -22.92 75.20
N PRO A 778 6.33 -23.36 74.75
CA PRO A 778 6.60 -24.75 74.41
C PRO A 778 6.63 -25.62 75.61
N LYS A 779 6.20 -26.89 75.52
CA LYS A 779 6.15 -27.88 76.56
C LYS A 779 6.98 -29.12 76.11
N LYS A 780 7.69 -29.73 77.00
CA LYS A 780 8.39 -30.97 76.72
C LYS A 780 7.40 -32.13 76.70
N ILE A 781 7.23 -32.73 75.53
CA ILE A 781 6.34 -33.86 75.35
C ILE A 781 7.20 -35.15 75.35
N PRO A 782 6.79 -36.21 76.02
CA PRO A 782 7.46 -37.48 75.87
C PRO A 782 7.59 -37.91 74.39
N ILE A 783 8.66 -38.52 73.97
CA ILE A 783 8.93 -38.99 72.62
C ILE A 783 9.24 -37.83 71.64
N TYR A 784 8.57 -36.65 71.77
CA TYR A 784 8.62 -35.63 70.75
C TYR A 784 9.49 -34.41 71.11
N GLY A 785 9.95 -34.35 72.40
CA GLY A 785 10.81 -33.25 72.85
C GLY A 785 10.00 -31.93 73.11
N ASN A 786 10.71 -30.81 72.99
CA ASN A 786 10.08 -29.50 73.17
C ASN A 786 9.20 -29.15 71.94
N GLN A 787 7.88 -29.05 72.17
CA GLN A 787 6.88 -28.78 71.14
C GLN A 787 5.99 -27.60 71.52
N LYS A 788 5.51 -26.84 70.58
CA LYS A 788 4.41 -25.93 70.75
C LYS A 788 3.12 -26.79 70.87
N ILE A 789 2.30 -26.54 71.85
CA ILE A 789 1.10 -27.33 72.12
C ILE A 789 -0.16 -26.56 71.78
N PHE A 790 -1.19 -27.35 71.46
CA PHE A 790 -2.56 -26.89 71.30
C PHE A 790 -3.40 -27.50 72.42
N THR A 791 -4.32 -26.72 72.99
CA THR A 791 -5.23 -27.18 74.07
C THR A 791 -6.65 -27.34 73.54
N ALA A 792 -7.33 -28.35 74.03
CA ALA A 792 -8.73 -28.62 73.68
C ALA A 792 -9.62 -27.39 73.95
N PRO A 793 -10.65 -27.17 73.17
CA PRO A 793 -11.62 -26.12 73.39
C PRO A 793 -12.30 -26.33 74.76
N ARG A 794 -12.43 -25.24 75.55
CA ARG A 794 -13.20 -25.28 76.74
C ARG A 794 -14.66 -25.54 76.36
N GLU A 795 -15.34 -26.48 77.04
CA GLU A 795 -16.78 -26.73 76.84
C GLU A 795 -17.54 -25.43 76.97
N LYS A 796 -18.01 -24.88 75.86
CA LYS A 796 -18.89 -23.72 75.81
C LYS A 796 -20.29 -24.18 76.27
N LYS A 797 -20.79 -23.65 77.38
CA LYS A 797 -22.24 -23.43 77.52
C LYS A 797 -22.69 -22.68 76.30
N ALA A 798 -23.71 -23.16 75.59
CA ALA A 798 -24.26 -22.63 74.37
C ALA A 798 -24.32 -21.10 74.42
N ILE A 799 -23.47 -20.40 73.56
CA ILE A 799 -23.57 -18.99 73.25
C ILE A 799 -23.22 -18.86 71.75
N ASN A 800 -24.11 -18.25 71.07
CA ASN A 800 -24.18 -17.89 69.63
C ASN A 800 -22.89 -17.87 68.84
N ASP A 801 -22.95 -18.58 67.75
CA ASP A 801 -22.00 -18.46 66.62
C ASP A 801 -21.97 -17.03 66.07
N ASP A 802 -20.89 -16.29 66.32
CA ASP A 802 -20.45 -15.14 65.54
C ASP A 802 -19.05 -14.76 66.01
N ASN A 803 -18.01 -15.39 65.48
CA ASN A 803 -16.64 -14.89 65.33
C ASN A 803 -15.59 -16.00 65.12
N PHE A 804 -15.46 -16.50 63.92
CA PHE A 804 -14.28 -17.28 63.55
C PHE A 804 -13.63 -16.58 62.33
N SER A 805 -12.59 -15.75 62.56
CA SER A 805 -11.70 -15.31 61.52
C SER A 805 -10.53 -16.28 61.39
N SER A 806 -10.30 -16.83 60.21
CA SER A 806 -9.10 -17.63 59.95
C SER A 806 -7.86 -16.74 60.00
N PRO A 807 -6.77 -17.17 60.68
CA PRO A 807 -5.55 -16.37 60.80
C PRO A 807 -4.89 -16.16 59.42
N SER A 808 -4.25 -15.00 59.24
CA SER A 808 -3.46 -14.68 58.04
C SER A 808 -2.17 -15.55 57.98
N ILE A 809 -1.49 -15.60 56.79
CA ILE A 809 -0.22 -16.32 56.67
C ILE A 809 0.82 -15.78 57.63
N GLU A 810 0.86 -14.47 57.82
CA GLU A 810 1.80 -13.81 58.74
C GLU A 810 1.50 -14.20 60.18
N GLU A 811 0.24 -14.39 60.58
CA GLU A 811 -0.17 -14.87 61.89
C GLU A 811 0.13 -16.35 62.05
N LEU A 812 -0.07 -17.16 61.00
CA LEU A 812 0.31 -18.58 61.00
C LEU A 812 1.83 -18.77 61.02
N ASP A 813 2.58 -17.94 60.29
CA ASP A 813 4.04 -17.93 60.32
C ASP A 813 4.58 -17.46 61.69
N ALA A 814 3.99 -16.42 62.23
CA ALA A 814 4.30 -15.98 63.63
C ALA A 814 3.95 -17.02 64.68
N MET A 815 2.99 -17.89 64.39
CA MET A 815 2.60 -18.99 65.24
C MET A 815 3.55 -20.21 65.21
N LEU A 816 4.40 -20.31 64.19
CA LEU A 816 5.41 -21.39 64.09
C LEU A 816 6.78 -21.01 64.62
N GLN A 817 7.05 -19.71 64.84
CA GLN A 817 8.23 -19.19 65.52
C GLN A 817 8.02 -19.24 67.04
#